data_98ce4f99428c5cb85bcc0d40f3de8694
#
_entry.id   98ce4f99428c5cb85bcc0d40f3de8694
#
_cell.length_a   1.000
_cell.length_b   1.000
_cell.length_c   1.000
_cell.angle_alpha   90.00
_cell.angle_beta   90.00
_cell.angle_gamma   90.00
#
_symmetry.space_group_name_H-M   'P 1'
#
loop_
_entity.id
_entity.type
_entity.pdbx_description
1 polymer ?
#
loop_
_entity_poly.entity_id
_entity_poly.type
_entity_poly.pdbx_seq_one_letter_code
_entity_poly.pdbx_strand_id
1 'polypeptide(L)'
;MKTYLKFLSRNKLYTAIEFVGLSVALAFVIISFCYVVQQYAVTRENPDRERIYAVGENKNMINCYGMKEVFDGKLPEVEAVSHFQFVQDQLIHVGEQNFVGTLLVCDVEFFDMFSVTLKEGAPGMLSECNAAFISEKLAKKLNEASAEQPLIIQDDTLHIVGVIADKGSSLLPDFDVMMNYEHAQSYAIQSYRDNPFNHWANIGTFIKVRPDVDREELGEKLQALCDVQFSNSPTMEELSMVRFDELFFASAYTGLQKGDRSMLRTMIVIGLLLLVSALLNYINLNVALVGKRAKEMASRRLVGAQKSDIVWKFLGEAFVFTLFSFVVGLAIAYALTPTVNQLLQSDVAISIPFSLPYLVAYLLIVIVVSLLAGILPAAIIAKAQPIDVVRGTFRFRNRTVLSKVFIVVQNVIAIVLIALVLTMELQMHHMEDRPTGLNVENLYFLGSDLDYTDEKEAFVEELRALPCVKELASAQSIPGVMSMRFGLKKLHETEPKTYVPILNCDTVAFRMFGFEVKERFGDTDAHSFWITETTVAGMTGLPYGDNNFDTIKMWENHTIGNTVCGVIADFKMQDALHVTDEDYVLVYGNGGWNPDSHLLIEVAGDHREAKRAIDAVYKKHCEKVFGIYMEPEFDDFVDNVIAKQYDKHRRQMRLIELIMAVSVILSLLGLVAMSTHFASEREKTIAIRKVFGGTMQSEIRRNLKEYIIMILSANVIAIPVAVWLCKRYLEDFAYRIDLHPWIFVVTVALSFVIAIGSVLWQIVSVARVNPVMALKKE
;
A
#
# COMPACT_ATOMS: atom_id res chain seq x y z
N MET A 1 15.83 12.75 40.77
CA MET A 1 15.97 13.45 39.49
C MET A 1 17.31 14.17 39.30
N LYS A 2 17.74 15.11 40.18
CA LYS A 2 19.04 15.84 40.00
C LYS A 2 20.25 14.95 39.77
N THR A 3 20.36 13.82 40.52
CA THR A 3 21.46 12.84 40.39
C THR A 3 21.43 12.12 39.05
N TYR A 4 20.24 11.82 38.55
CA TYR A 4 20.06 11.18 37.24
C TYR A 4 20.46 12.12 36.08
N LEU A 5 20.01 13.37 36.09
CA LEU A 5 20.40 14.37 35.10
C LEU A 5 21.92 14.59 35.09
N LYS A 6 22.57 14.61 36.27
CA LYS A 6 24.03 14.68 36.37
C LYS A 6 24.73 13.43 35.82
N PHE A 7 24.11 12.26 35.97
CA PHE A 7 24.61 11.02 35.38
C PHE A 7 24.52 11.06 33.83
N LEU A 8 23.39 11.49 33.29
CA LEU A 8 23.20 11.67 31.86
C LEU A 8 24.21 12.66 31.25
N SER A 9 24.40 13.83 31.91
CA SER A 9 25.32 14.86 31.44
C SER A 9 26.80 14.43 31.46
N ARG A 10 27.16 13.48 32.33
CA ARG A 10 28.51 12.88 32.39
C ARG A 10 28.74 11.78 31.36
N ASN A 11 27.68 11.19 30.82
CA ASN A 11 27.74 10.12 29.83
C ASN A 11 27.08 10.54 28.50
N LYS A 12 27.42 11.73 28.00
CA LYS A 12 26.73 12.41 26.87
C LYS A 12 26.55 11.53 25.63
N LEU A 13 27.61 10.81 25.20
CA LEU A 13 27.56 9.96 24.01
C LEU A 13 26.51 8.85 24.16
N TYR A 14 26.53 8.13 25.27
CA TYR A 14 25.58 7.03 25.54
C TYR A 14 24.17 7.56 25.64
N THR A 15 23.97 8.66 26.37
CA THR A 15 22.67 9.34 26.50
C THR A 15 22.13 9.79 25.17
N ALA A 16 22.95 10.35 24.29
CA ALA A 16 22.53 10.79 22.96
C ALA A 16 22.11 9.59 22.08
N ILE A 17 22.89 8.51 22.09
CA ILE A 17 22.56 7.29 21.33
C ILE A 17 21.23 6.68 21.81
N GLU A 18 21.04 6.57 23.14
CA GLU A 18 19.78 6.06 23.72
C GLU A 18 18.60 6.93 23.38
N PHE A 19 18.78 8.26 23.54
CA PHE A 19 17.71 9.23 23.33
C PHE A 19 17.26 9.29 21.87
N VAL A 20 18.21 9.42 20.94
CA VAL A 20 17.91 9.46 19.50
C VAL A 20 17.31 8.12 19.06
N GLY A 21 17.92 6.99 19.44
CA GLY A 21 17.43 5.66 19.07
C GLY A 21 16.02 5.39 19.54
N LEU A 22 15.72 5.73 20.80
CA LEU A 22 14.37 5.53 21.36
C LEU A 22 13.36 6.52 20.76
N SER A 23 13.76 7.78 20.50
CA SER A 23 12.87 8.78 19.88
C SER A 23 12.48 8.39 18.45
N VAL A 24 13.42 7.93 17.64
CA VAL A 24 13.15 7.48 16.27
C VAL A 24 12.26 6.24 16.27
N ALA A 25 12.56 5.25 17.12
CA ALA A 25 11.70 4.05 17.22
C ALA A 25 10.28 4.39 17.67
N LEU A 26 10.13 5.29 18.66
CA LEU A 26 8.82 5.75 19.13
C LEU A 26 8.06 6.52 18.05
N ALA A 27 8.75 7.29 17.19
CA ALA A 27 8.12 7.96 16.06
C ALA A 27 7.43 6.95 15.13
N PHE A 28 8.13 5.88 14.75
CA PHE A 28 7.55 4.82 13.92
C PHE A 28 6.43 4.05 14.64
N VAL A 29 6.55 3.82 15.95
CA VAL A 29 5.47 3.20 16.74
C VAL A 29 4.22 4.08 16.75
N ILE A 30 4.38 5.40 16.88
CA ILE A 30 3.26 6.35 16.84
C ILE A 30 2.59 6.33 15.47
N ILE A 31 3.37 6.43 14.39
CA ILE A 31 2.86 6.38 13.01
C ILE A 31 2.11 5.05 12.77
N SER A 32 2.73 3.91 13.12
CA SER A 32 2.10 2.59 12.96
C SER A 32 0.82 2.46 13.80
N PHE A 33 0.83 2.96 15.03
CA PHE A 33 -0.34 2.95 15.91
C PHE A 33 -1.48 3.80 15.33
N CYS A 34 -1.20 5.04 14.90
CA CYS A 34 -2.19 5.91 14.28
C CYS A 34 -2.75 5.29 13.00
N TYR A 35 -1.89 4.76 12.14
CA TYR A 35 -2.31 4.06 10.93
C TYR A 35 -3.29 2.92 11.24
N VAL A 36 -2.90 2.01 12.14
CA VAL A 36 -3.74 0.86 12.51
C VAL A 36 -5.10 1.29 13.07
N VAL A 37 -5.09 2.24 14.02
CA VAL A 37 -6.34 2.69 14.66
C VAL A 37 -7.26 3.38 13.66
N GLN A 38 -6.73 4.21 12.78
CA GLN A 38 -7.51 4.94 11.79
C GLN A 38 -8.08 4.00 10.71
N GLN A 39 -7.29 3.03 10.23
CA GLN A 39 -7.79 2.03 9.29
C GLN A 39 -8.95 1.20 9.87
N TYR A 40 -8.89 0.85 11.15
CA TYR A 40 -9.99 0.15 11.82
C TYR A 40 -11.16 1.07 12.22
N ALA A 41 -10.95 2.38 12.25
CA ALA A 41 -12.01 3.33 12.61
C ALA A 41 -12.96 3.62 11.45
N VAL A 42 -12.53 3.43 10.19
CA VAL A 42 -13.28 3.78 8.97
C VAL A 42 -14.73 3.31 9.00
N THR A 43 -15.00 2.10 9.43
CA THR A 43 -16.35 1.52 9.48
C THR A 43 -17.00 1.58 10.86
N ARG A 44 -16.26 1.96 11.92
CA ARG A 44 -16.75 1.91 13.29
C ARG A 44 -17.70 3.04 13.68
N GLU A 45 -17.64 4.16 12.98
CA GLU A 45 -18.48 5.33 13.27
C GLU A 45 -19.95 5.12 12.93
N ASN A 46 -20.25 4.16 12.03
CA ASN A 46 -21.61 3.83 11.69
C ASN A 46 -22.24 2.92 12.78
N PRO A 47 -23.32 3.34 13.45
CA PRO A 47 -23.97 2.56 14.50
C PRO A 47 -24.63 1.28 13.96
N ASP A 48 -25.10 1.30 12.72
CA ASP A 48 -25.81 0.20 12.06
C ASP A 48 -24.89 -0.70 11.21
N ARG A 49 -23.57 -0.54 11.31
CA ARG A 49 -22.57 -1.27 10.51
C ARG A 49 -22.73 -2.80 10.47
N GLU A 50 -23.33 -3.40 11.52
CA GLU A 50 -23.55 -4.84 11.62
C GLU A 50 -24.84 -5.29 10.94
N ARG A 51 -25.71 -4.32 10.56
CA ARG A 51 -27.02 -4.53 9.94
C ARG A 51 -27.07 -4.11 8.47
N ILE A 52 -25.98 -3.54 7.95
CA ILE A 52 -25.88 -3.08 6.57
C ILE A 52 -24.99 -4.04 5.80
N TYR A 53 -25.44 -4.44 4.61
CA TYR A 53 -24.73 -5.35 3.72
C TYR A 53 -24.62 -4.75 2.32
N ALA A 54 -23.44 -4.81 1.74
CA ALA A 54 -23.27 -4.68 0.29
C ALA A 54 -23.70 -6.01 -0.36
N VAL A 55 -24.43 -5.91 -1.44
CA VAL A 55 -24.98 -7.06 -2.17
C VAL A 55 -24.41 -7.07 -3.59
N GLY A 56 -24.03 -8.23 -4.09
CA GLY A 56 -23.50 -8.37 -5.45
C GLY A 56 -23.31 -9.84 -5.82
N GLU A 57 -22.55 -10.07 -6.87
CA GLU A 57 -22.28 -11.41 -7.40
C GLU A 57 -20.83 -11.83 -7.14
N ASN A 58 -20.62 -13.03 -6.60
CA ASN A 58 -19.28 -13.55 -6.28
C ASN A 58 -18.46 -12.57 -5.41
N LYS A 59 -17.43 -11.97 -5.99
CA LYS A 59 -16.59 -10.94 -5.35
C LYS A 59 -16.83 -9.54 -5.91
N ASN A 60 -17.85 -9.36 -6.72
CA ASN A 60 -18.19 -8.08 -7.31
C ASN A 60 -19.48 -7.55 -6.67
N MET A 61 -19.38 -6.43 -5.93
CA MET A 61 -20.49 -5.79 -5.22
C MET A 61 -21.09 -4.64 -6.03
N ILE A 62 -20.80 -4.55 -7.31
CA ILE A 62 -21.48 -3.64 -8.22
C ILE A 62 -22.50 -4.40 -9.07
N ASN A 63 -23.61 -3.75 -9.34
CA ASN A 63 -24.82 -4.34 -9.87
C ASN A 63 -25.39 -3.53 -11.03
N CYS A 64 -26.55 -3.98 -11.53
CA CYS A 64 -27.35 -3.26 -12.51
C CYS A 64 -28.20 -2.15 -11.87
N TYR A 65 -28.73 -1.25 -12.69
CA TYR A 65 -29.58 -0.14 -12.26
C TYR A 65 -30.88 -0.59 -11.59
N GLY A 66 -31.47 -1.72 -12.00
CA GLY A 66 -32.74 -2.24 -11.48
C GLY A 66 -32.63 -3.02 -10.19
N MET A 67 -31.43 -3.18 -9.60
CA MET A 67 -31.27 -4.07 -8.45
C MET A 67 -32.06 -3.65 -7.20
N LYS A 68 -32.28 -2.35 -6.98
CA LYS A 68 -33.14 -1.85 -5.89
C LYS A 68 -34.55 -2.42 -6.00
N GLU A 69 -35.12 -2.46 -7.20
CA GLU A 69 -36.49 -2.96 -7.44
C GLU A 69 -36.64 -4.44 -7.13
N VAL A 70 -35.55 -5.21 -7.18
CA VAL A 70 -35.53 -6.63 -6.83
C VAL A 70 -35.70 -6.85 -5.33
N PHE A 71 -35.16 -5.93 -4.49
CA PHE A 71 -35.11 -6.14 -3.04
C PHE A 71 -36.06 -5.24 -2.25
N ASP A 72 -36.31 -4.00 -2.71
CA ASP A 72 -37.04 -3.01 -1.94
C ASP A 72 -38.51 -3.41 -1.72
N GLY A 73 -38.91 -3.47 -0.45
CA GLY A 73 -40.25 -3.84 -0.06
C GLY A 73 -40.66 -5.32 -0.34
N LYS A 74 -39.72 -6.19 -0.79
CA LYS A 74 -40.03 -7.59 -1.12
C LYS A 74 -39.91 -8.53 0.09
N LEU A 75 -39.03 -8.24 1.01
CA LEU A 75 -38.80 -9.06 2.21
C LEU A 75 -39.02 -8.22 3.48
N PRO A 76 -39.72 -8.72 4.49
CA PRO A 76 -39.98 -8.01 5.74
C PRO A 76 -38.72 -7.84 6.59
N GLU A 77 -37.64 -8.60 6.33
CA GLU A 77 -36.34 -8.51 6.97
C GLU A 77 -35.53 -7.31 6.48
N VAL A 78 -35.81 -6.80 5.27
CA VAL A 78 -35.14 -5.67 4.67
C VAL A 78 -35.84 -4.38 5.05
N GLU A 79 -35.16 -3.47 5.78
CA GLU A 79 -35.73 -2.19 6.21
C GLU A 79 -35.59 -1.12 5.13
N ALA A 80 -34.46 -1.10 4.42
CA ALA A 80 -34.19 -0.15 3.35
C ALA A 80 -33.18 -0.72 2.35
N VAL A 81 -33.25 -0.24 1.11
CA VAL A 81 -32.30 -0.53 0.03
C VAL A 81 -31.78 0.79 -0.49
N SER A 82 -30.47 0.92 -0.66
CA SER A 82 -29.83 2.11 -1.21
C SER A 82 -28.94 1.77 -2.38
N HIS A 83 -28.98 2.64 -3.38
CA HIS A 83 -28.11 2.61 -4.55
C HIS A 83 -27.14 3.79 -4.53
N PHE A 84 -25.96 3.59 -5.12
CA PHE A 84 -25.07 4.70 -5.43
C PHE A 84 -24.17 4.40 -6.65
N GLN A 85 -23.71 5.45 -7.27
CA GLN A 85 -22.72 5.42 -8.34
C GLN A 85 -21.75 6.59 -8.19
N PHE A 86 -20.45 6.31 -8.35
CA PHE A 86 -19.44 7.37 -8.54
C PHE A 86 -19.22 7.57 -10.04
N VAL A 87 -19.30 8.82 -10.49
CA VAL A 87 -18.98 9.24 -11.85
C VAL A 87 -17.81 10.21 -11.76
N GLN A 88 -16.64 9.76 -12.22
CA GLN A 88 -15.39 10.53 -12.11
C GLN A 88 -15.25 11.51 -13.29
N ASP A 89 -14.37 12.50 -13.13
CA ASP A 89 -13.87 13.42 -14.16
C ASP A 89 -14.98 14.16 -14.93
N GLN A 90 -16.07 14.53 -14.22
CA GLN A 90 -17.17 15.26 -14.83
C GLN A 90 -16.92 16.77 -14.82
N LEU A 91 -17.26 17.41 -15.94
CA LEU A 91 -17.20 18.85 -16.06
C LEU A 91 -18.40 19.48 -15.35
N ILE A 92 -18.12 20.32 -14.36
CA ILE A 92 -19.09 21.01 -13.53
C ILE A 92 -18.99 22.51 -13.82
N HIS A 93 -20.07 23.09 -14.33
CA HIS A 93 -20.17 24.53 -14.58
C HIS A 93 -20.94 25.21 -13.44
N VAL A 94 -20.39 26.29 -12.89
CA VAL A 94 -21.06 27.13 -11.89
C VAL A 94 -20.85 28.58 -12.28
N GLY A 95 -21.84 29.19 -12.88
CA GLY A 95 -21.71 30.55 -13.43
C GLY A 95 -20.65 30.62 -14.53
N GLU A 96 -19.60 31.43 -14.29
CA GLU A 96 -18.46 31.56 -15.24
C GLU A 96 -17.29 30.60 -14.90
N GLN A 97 -17.43 29.76 -13.85
CA GLN A 97 -16.36 28.88 -13.39
C GLN A 97 -16.61 27.45 -13.82
N ASN A 98 -15.55 26.80 -14.29
CA ASN A 98 -15.55 25.39 -14.69
C ASN A 98 -14.64 24.61 -13.75
N PHE A 99 -15.11 23.45 -13.31
CA PHE A 99 -14.37 22.53 -12.47
C PHE A 99 -14.46 21.12 -13.05
N VAL A 100 -13.43 20.32 -12.83
CA VAL A 100 -13.51 18.87 -13.01
C VAL A 100 -13.68 18.26 -11.61
N GLY A 101 -14.67 17.39 -11.46
CA GLY A 101 -14.97 16.79 -10.16
C GLY A 101 -15.64 15.43 -10.28
N THR A 102 -15.73 14.76 -9.15
CA THR A 102 -16.39 13.46 -9.00
C THR A 102 -17.80 13.66 -8.48
N LEU A 103 -18.76 13.00 -9.14
CA LEU A 103 -20.15 12.98 -8.71
C LEU A 103 -20.43 11.72 -7.89
N LEU A 104 -21.24 11.86 -6.87
CA LEU A 104 -21.89 10.77 -6.17
C LEU A 104 -23.39 10.84 -6.46
N VAL A 105 -23.87 9.88 -7.21
CA VAL A 105 -25.29 9.76 -7.55
C VAL A 105 -25.90 8.72 -6.61
N CYS A 106 -26.86 9.11 -5.76
CA CYS A 106 -27.41 8.22 -4.74
C CYS A 106 -28.84 8.59 -4.36
N ASP A 107 -29.52 7.69 -3.64
CA ASP A 107 -30.83 7.92 -3.04
C ASP A 107 -30.73 8.52 -1.61
N VAL A 108 -31.87 8.88 -1.04
CA VAL A 108 -31.94 9.52 0.29
C VAL A 108 -31.51 8.58 1.41
N GLU A 109 -31.78 7.27 1.26
CA GLU A 109 -31.43 6.23 2.22
C GLU A 109 -29.92 6.12 2.43
N PHE A 110 -29.13 6.58 1.45
CA PHE A 110 -27.67 6.61 1.49
C PHE A 110 -27.14 7.43 2.69
N PHE A 111 -27.78 8.55 3.03
CA PHE A 111 -27.35 9.40 4.16
C PHE A 111 -27.32 8.62 5.48
N ASP A 112 -28.35 7.83 5.74
CA ASP A 112 -28.44 7.03 6.96
C ASP A 112 -27.45 5.84 6.92
N MET A 113 -27.42 5.11 5.79
CA MET A 113 -26.57 3.92 5.63
C MET A 113 -25.10 4.22 5.71
N PHE A 114 -24.64 5.39 5.18
CA PHE A 114 -23.23 5.79 5.22
C PHE A 114 -22.93 6.83 6.31
N SER A 115 -23.92 7.18 7.15
CA SER A 115 -23.80 8.19 8.21
C SER A 115 -23.21 9.50 7.68
N VAL A 116 -23.72 9.97 6.52
CA VAL A 116 -23.26 11.21 5.90
C VAL A 116 -23.70 12.39 6.76
N THR A 117 -22.74 13.24 7.13
CA THR A 117 -23.00 14.40 8.00
C THR A 117 -23.11 15.65 7.13
N LEU A 118 -24.20 16.39 7.31
CA LEU A 118 -24.41 17.67 6.64
C LEU A 118 -23.97 18.83 7.54
N LYS A 119 -23.38 19.85 6.94
CA LYS A 119 -23.16 21.17 7.56
C LYS A 119 -24.39 22.05 7.37
N GLU A 120 -24.99 21.99 6.19
CA GLU A 120 -26.15 22.76 5.78
C GLU A 120 -27.08 21.88 4.98
N GLY A 121 -28.39 22.12 5.07
CA GLY A 121 -29.42 21.34 4.39
C GLY A 121 -29.97 20.18 5.21
N ALA A 122 -30.85 19.41 4.63
CA ALA A 122 -31.46 18.20 5.21
C ALA A 122 -31.48 17.06 4.17
N PRO A 123 -31.26 15.77 4.57
CA PRO A 123 -31.20 14.64 3.65
C PRO A 123 -32.39 14.53 2.70
N GLY A 124 -33.61 14.82 3.21
CA GLY A 124 -34.85 14.77 2.42
C GLY A 124 -34.89 15.73 1.22
N MET A 125 -34.04 16.76 1.19
CA MET A 125 -33.95 17.67 0.03
C MET A 125 -33.39 16.97 -1.22
N LEU A 126 -32.65 15.88 -1.08
CA LEU A 126 -32.15 15.10 -2.21
C LEU A 126 -33.29 14.41 -3.00
N SER A 127 -34.48 14.27 -2.43
CA SER A 127 -35.65 13.72 -3.14
C SER A 127 -36.15 14.62 -4.27
N GLU A 128 -35.75 15.91 -4.28
CA GLU A 128 -36.02 16.78 -5.41
C GLU A 128 -35.02 16.48 -6.54
N CYS A 129 -35.52 16.18 -7.73
CA CYS A 129 -34.66 15.76 -8.86
C CYS A 129 -33.56 16.78 -9.19
N ASN A 130 -33.84 18.07 -9.06
CA ASN A 130 -32.89 19.14 -9.37
C ASN A 130 -32.05 19.58 -8.14
N ALA A 131 -32.05 18.83 -7.04
CA ALA A 131 -31.26 19.15 -5.85
C ALA A 131 -29.87 18.54 -5.89
N ALA A 132 -28.88 19.31 -5.49
CA ALA A 132 -27.51 18.85 -5.30
C ALA A 132 -26.93 19.30 -3.96
N PHE A 133 -26.20 18.41 -3.32
CA PHE A 133 -25.31 18.75 -2.22
C PHE A 133 -23.89 18.87 -2.73
N ILE A 134 -23.11 19.80 -2.21
CA ILE A 134 -21.71 19.97 -2.56
C ILE A 134 -20.81 19.61 -1.37
N SER A 135 -19.60 19.15 -1.67
CA SER A 135 -18.57 18.92 -0.63
C SER A 135 -18.10 20.24 -0.03
N GLU A 136 -17.67 20.20 1.23
CA GLU A 136 -17.06 21.36 1.88
C GLU A 136 -15.83 21.88 1.10
N LYS A 137 -15.12 20.98 0.43
CA LYS A 137 -13.96 21.29 -0.42
C LYS A 137 -14.37 22.14 -1.63
N LEU A 138 -15.45 21.75 -2.31
CA LEU A 138 -15.99 22.52 -3.43
C LEU A 138 -16.61 23.82 -2.94
N ALA A 139 -17.37 23.80 -1.84
CA ALA A 139 -17.96 25.01 -1.25
C ALA A 139 -16.90 26.09 -0.91
N LYS A 140 -15.70 25.69 -0.47
CA LYS A 140 -14.58 26.63 -0.22
C LYS A 140 -13.96 27.20 -1.50
N LYS A 141 -14.07 26.49 -2.64
CA LYS A 141 -13.58 26.97 -3.94
C LYS A 141 -14.57 27.93 -4.62
N LEU A 142 -15.86 27.77 -4.35
CA LEU A 142 -16.92 28.64 -4.87
C LEU A 142 -16.93 29.95 -4.09
N ASN A 143 -17.07 31.08 -4.82
CA ASN A 143 -17.31 32.37 -4.22
C ASN A 143 -18.78 32.48 -3.75
N GLU A 144 -19.08 33.34 -2.76
CA GLU A 144 -20.45 33.52 -2.27
C GLU A 144 -21.46 33.81 -3.40
N ALA A 145 -21.07 34.59 -4.41
CA ALA A 145 -21.91 34.89 -5.59
C ALA A 145 -22.12 33.67 -6.50
N SER A 146 -21.21 32.71 -6.51
CA SER A 146 -21.33 31.49 -7.32
C SER A 146 -22.15 30.42 -6.62
N ALA A 147 -22.20 30.42 -5.29
CA ALA A 147 -22.99 29.46 -4.51
C ALA A 147 -24.51 29.60 -4.68
N GLU A 148 -24.98 30.76 -5.14
CA GLU A 148 -26.39 31.00 -5.48
C GLU A 148 -26.75 30.65 -6.94
N GLN A 149 -25.75 30.29 -7.75
CA GLN A 149 -25.97 29.95 -9.16
C GLN A 149 -26.21 28.43 -9.33
N PRO A 150 -26.95 28.02 -10.36
CA PRO A 150 -27.16 26.60 -10.62
C PRO A 150 -25.86 25.93 -11.04
N LEU A 151 -25.73 24.68 -10.63
CA LEU A 151 -24.74 23.75 -11.14
C LEU A 151 -25.25 23.18 -12.48
N ILE A 152 -24.42 23.25 -13.50
CA ILE A 152 -24.73 22.63 -14.80
C ILE A 152 -23.71 21.49 -15.00
N ILE A 153 -24.22 20.28 -15.16
CA ILE A 153 -23.43 19.08 -15.38
C ILE A 153 -24.03 18.35 -16.57
N GLN A 154 -23.32 18.25 -17.68
CA GLN A 154 -23.87 17.82 -18.97
C GLN A 154 -25.14 18.62 -19.32
N ASP A 155 -26.29 17.96 -19.41
CA ASP A 155 -27.60 18.58 -19.73
C ASP A 155 -28.41 18.89 -18.43
N ASP A 156 -27.93 18.48 -17.26
CA ASP A 156 -28.64 18.65 -16.00
C ASP A 156 -28.36 20.01 -15.35
N THR A 157 -29.41 20.69 -14.95
CA THR A 157 -29.33 21.96 -14.18
C THR A 157 -29.79 21.72 -12.78
N LEU A 158 -28.89 21.84 -11.80
CA LEU A 158 -29.09 21.50 -10.40
C LEU A 158 -28.98 22.72 -9.51
N HIS A 159 -29.69 22.72 -8.37
CA HIS A 159 -29.62 23.75 -7.36
C HIS A 159 -28.89 23.22 -6.11
N ILE A 160 -27.96 24.02 -5.61
CA ILE A 160 -27.24 23.69 -4.37
C ILE A 160 -28.20 23.83 -3.19
N VAL A 161 -28.53 22.70 -2.53
CA VAL A 161 -29.46 22.65 -1.38
C VAL A 161 -28.75 22.45 -0.05
N GLY A 162 -27.46 22.19 -0.06
CA GLY A 162 -26.69 22.01 1.18
C GLY A 162 -25.24 21.66 0.97
N VAL A 163 -24.52 21.56 2.09
CA VAL A 163 -23.08 21.29 2.14
C VAL A 163 -22.81 20.06 3.01
N ILE A 164 -22.06 19.11 2.46
CA ILE A 164 -21.63 17.88 3.15
C ILE A 164 -20.34 18.20 3.91
N ALA A 165 -20.31 17.80 5.19
CA ALA A 165 -19.12 17.94 6.02
C ALA A 165 -18.01 16.99 5.56
N ASP A 166 -16.78 17.52 5.50
CA ASP A 166 -15.60 16.69 5.24
C ASP A 166 -15.35 15.72 6.41
N LYS A 167 -15.31 14.43 6.13
CA LYS A 167 -14.95 13.38 7.09
C LYS A 167 -13.57 12.86 6.71
N GLY A 168 -12.56 13.19 7.51
CA GLY A 168 -11.16 12.86 7.26
C GLY A 168 -10.82 11.36 7.15
N SER A 169 -11.74 10.44 7.50
CA SER A 169 -11.62 8.99 7.26
C SER A 169 -13.00 8.43 6.95
N SER A 170 -13.23 8.05 5.72
CA SER A 170 -14.52 7.54 5.24
C SER A 170 -14.32 6.28 4.41
N LEU A 171 -15.35 5.46 4.32
CA LEU A 171 -15.43 4.37 3.36
C LEU A 171 -15.66 4.90 1.93
N LEU A 172 -16.18 6.14 1.83
CA LEU A 172 -16.49 6.78 0.55
C LEU A 172 -15.23 7.42 -0.04
N PRO A 173 -14.98 7.25 -1.34
CA PRO A 173 -14.04 8.08 -2.09
C PRO A 173 -14.38 9.57 -1.96
N ASP A 174 -13.41 10.44 -2.21
CA ASP A 174 -13.67 11.88 -2.33
C ASP A 174 -14.63 12.13 -3.48
N PHE A 175 -15.62 12.98 -3.25
CA PHE A 175 -16.54 13.47 -4.29
C PHE A 175 -16.82 14.95 -4.08
N ASP A 176 -17.21 15.63 -5.16
CA ASP A 176 -17.45 17.07 -5.15
C ASP A 176 -18.93 17.42 -5.08
N VAL A 177 -19.78 16.66 -5.80
CA VAL A 177 -21.23 16.87 -5.88
C VAL A 177 -21.95 15.58 -5.58
N MET A 178 -23.01 15.65 -4.77
CA MET A 178 -23.97 14.56 -4.55
C MET A 178 -25.31 14.96 -5.14
N MET A 179 -25.90 14.07 -5.95
CA MET A 179 -27.16 14.31 -6.65
C MET A 179 -28.06 13.09 -6.60
N ASN A 180 -29.34 13.30 -6.95
CA ASN A 180 -30.35 12.24 -6.90
C ASN A 180 -30.03 11.07 -7.83
N TYR A 181 -30.37 9.85 -7.39
CA TYR A 181 -30.15 8.62 -8.16
C TYR A 181 -30.90 8.58 -9.51
N GLU A 182 -31.98 9.33 -9.68
CA GLU A 182 -32.70 9.44 -10.96
C GLU A 182 -31.78 9.91 -12.11
N HIS A 183 -30.72 10.66 -11.81
CA HIS A 183 -29.72 11.07 -12.79
C HIS A 183 -28.73 9.97 -13.19
N ALA A 184 -28.67 8.85 -12.43
CA ALA A 184 -27.70 7.76 -12.72
C ALA A 184 -27.85 7.23 -14.15
N GLN A 185 -29.06 7.16 -14.66
CA GLN A 185 -29.34 6.66 -16.01
C GLN A 185 -28.85 7.62 -17.10
N SER A 186 -28.71 8.92 -16.83
CA SER A 186 -28.19 9.88 -17.83
C SER A 186 -26.69 9.66 -18.12
N TYR A 187 -25.97 9.08 -17.15
CA TYR A 187 -24.55 8.67 -17.29
C TYR A 187 -24.38 7.25 -17.82
N ALA A 188 -25.48 6.52 -18.05
CA ALA A 188 -25.44 5.17 -18.59
C ALA A 188 -25.41 5.17 -20.11
N ILE A 189 -24.75 4.16 -20.70
CA ILE A 189 -24.86 3.88 -22.13
C ILE A 189 -26.30 3.47 -22.48
N GLN A 190 -26.69 3.67 -23.73
CA GLN A 190 -28.07 3.47 -24.21
C GLN A 190 -28.62 2.07 -23.87
N SER A 191 -27.79 1.01 -23.97
CA SER A 191 -28.21 -0.37 -23.66
C SER A 191 -28.64 -0.56 -22.21
N TYR A 192 -28.11 0.21 -21.26
CA TYR A 192 -28.52 0.17 -19.86
C TYR A 192 -29.78 0.98 -19.61
N ARG A 193 -30.01 2.06 -20.37
CA ARG A 193 -31.26 2.82 -20.31
C ARG A 193 -32.44 1.98 -20.81
N ASP A 194 -32.21 1.19 -21.87
CA ASP A 194 -33.24 0.33 -22.46
C ASP A 194 -33.56 -0.90 -21.56
N ASN A 195 -32.58 -1.40 -20.82
CA ASN A 195 -32.74 -2.52 -19.88
C ASN A 195 -31.99 -2.27 -18.56
N PRO A 196 -32.67 -1.78 -17.51
CA PRO A 196 -32.04 -1.45 -16.21
C PRO A 196 -31.51 -2.70 -15.46
N PHE A 197 -31.84 -3.90 -15.90
CA PHE A 197 -31.32 -5.15 -15.36
C PHE A 197 -30.09 -5.68 -16.08
N ASN A 198 -29.49 -4.89 -16.98
CA ASN A 198 -28.24 -5.26 -17.61
C ASN A 198 -27.08 -5.18 -16.58
N HIS A 199 -26.30 -6.25 -16.50
CA HIS A 199 -25.34 -6.49 -15.41
C HIS A 199 -24.12 -5.56 -15.35
N TRP A 200 -23.85 -4.80 -16.38
CA TRP A 200 -22.58 -4.07 -16.51
C TRP A 200 -22.62 -2.62 -16.01
N ALA A 201 -23.57 -2.28 -15.16
CA ALA A 201 -23.63 -0.97 -14.54
C ALA A 201 -22.73 -0.92 -13.28
N ASN A 202 -22.05 0.21 -13.04
CA ASN A 202 -21.21 0.43 -11.86
C ASN A 202 -22.05 0.90 -10.66
N ILE A 203 -23.11 0.18 -10.32
CA ILE A 203 -24.05 0.55 -9.24
C ILE A 203 -23.74 -0.25 -7.98
N GLY A 204 -23.36 0.44 -6.91
CA GLY A 204 -23.28 -0.16 -5.58
C GLY A 204 -24.69 -0.30 -4.99
N THR A 205 -25.03 -1.50 -4.52
CA THR A 205 -26.33 -1.79 -3.86
C THR A 205 -26.10 -2.20 -2.43
N PHE A 206 -26.79 -1.52 -1.50
CA PHE A 206 -26.73 -1.77 -0.07
C PHE A 206 -28.11 -2.03 0.49
N ILE A 207 -28.20 -3.00 1.40
CA ILE A 207 -29.41 -3.31 2.13
C ILE A 207 -29.19 -3.10 3.63
N LYS A 208 -30.16 -2.49 4.29
CA LYS A 208 -30.23 -2.40 5.76
C LYS A 208 -31.27 -3.39 6.24
N VAL A 209 -30.91 -4.26 7.18
CA VAL A 209 -31.76 -5.32 7.69
C VAL A 209 -32.19 -5.06 9.13
N ARG A 210 -33.29 -5.69 9.54
CA ARG A 210 -33.77 -5.65 10.93
C ARG A 210 -32.76 -6.31 11.89
N PRO A 211 -32.77 -5.94 13.18
CA PRO A 211 -32.01 -6.64 14.19
C PRO A 211 -32.35 -8.13 14.21
N ASP A 212 -31.37 -8.97 14.52
CA ASP A 212 -31.51 -10.41 14.73
C ASP A 212 -31.90 -11.23 13.48
N VAL A 213 -31.65 -10.73 12.26
CA VAL A 213 -31.83 -11.46 11.01
C VAL A 213 -30.68 -12.43 10.79
N ASP A 214 -31.00 -13.70 10.52
CA ASP A 214 -29.99 -14.68 10.11
C ASP A 214 -29.49 -14.39 8.70
N ARG A 215 -28.16 -14.29 8.56
CA ARG A 215 -27.51 -13.92 7.31
C ARG A 215 -27.67 -14.97 6.22
N GLU A 216 -27.57 -16.26 6.59
CA GLU A 216 -27.65 -17.36 5.62
C GLU A 216 -29.06 -17.50 5.09
N GLU A 217 -30.07 -17.47 5.99
CA GLU A 217 -31.49 -17.52 5.60
C GLU A 217 -31.90 -16.32 4.72
N LEU A 218 -31.38 -15.11 5.05
CA LEU A 218 -31.62 -13.92 4.23
C LEU A 218 -30.97 -14.08 2.85
N GLY A 219 -29.73 -14.60 2.79
CA GLY A 219 -29.01 -14.84 1.54
C GLY A 219 -29.79 -15.76 0.60
N GLU A 220 -30.34 -16.86 1.12
CA GLU A 220 -31.20 -17.78 0.33
C GLU A 220 -32.47 -17.08 -0.21
N LYS A 221 -33.12 -16.24 0.59
CA LYS A 221 -34.31 -15.50 0.18
C LYS A 221 -33.99 -14.45 -0.90
N LEU A 222 -32.88 -13.72 -0.75
CA LEU A 222 -32.44 -12.76 -1.74
C LEU A 222 -31.99 -13.43 -3.05
N GLN A 223 -31.30 -14.58 -2.96
CA GLN A 223 -30.95 -15.39 -4.14
C GLN A 223 -32.23 -15.83 -4.89
N ALA A 224 -33.23 -16.29 -4.18
CA ALA A 224 -34.52 -16.70 -4.82
C ALA A 224 -35.19 -15.53 -5.56
N LEU A 225 -35.09 -14.30 -5.06
CA LEU A 225 -35.60 -13.12 -5.78
C LEU A 225 -34.78 -12.85 -7.05
N CYS A 226 -33.47 -12.97 -6.96
CA CYS A 226 -32.58 -12.82 -8.11
C CYS A 226 -32.83 -13.91 -9.16
N ASP A 227 -32.99 -15.17 -8.76
CA ASP A 227 -33.28 -16.29 -9.67
C ASP A 227 -34.57 -16.07 -10.47
N VAL A 228 -35.59 -15.48 -9.86
CA VAL A 228 -36.83 -15.12 -10.54
C VAL A 228 -36.62 -13.99 -11.54
N GLN A 229 -35.92 -12.93 -11.15
CA GLN A 229 -35.70 -11.74 -12.00
C GLN A 229 -34.77 -12.04 -13.16
N PHE A 230 -33.69 -12.79 -12.91
CA PHE A 230 -32.65 -13.09 -13.88
C PHE A 230 -32.76 -14.48 -14.50
N SER A 231 -33.94 -15.13 -14.42
CA SER A 231 -34.18 -16.49 -14.93
C SER A 231 -33.83 -16.69 -16.41
N ASN A 232 -33.82 -15.63 -17.19
CA ASN A 232 -33.47 -15.63 -18.62
C ASN A 232 -32.06 -15.04 -18.91
N SER A 233 -31.27 -14.74 -17.87
CA SER A 233 -29.96 -14.18 -17.99
C SER A 233 -28.95 -15.06 -17.26
N PRO A 234 -27.95 -15.62 -17.93
CA PRO A 234 -26.96 -16.51 -17.30
C PRO A 234 -25.95 -15.78 -16.40
N THR A 235 -26.23 -14.53 -16.05
CA THR A 235 -25.25 -13.60 -15.52
C THR A 235 -25.28 -13.43 -14.00
N MET A 236 -26.17 -14.10 -13.27
CA MET A 236 -26.21 -14.03 -11.81
C MET A 236 -26.17 -15.44 -11.20
N GLU A 237 -24.95 -15.99 -11.04
CA GLU A 237 -24.78 -17.35 -10.56
C GLU A 237 -24.93 -17.48 -9.05
N GLU A 238 -24.28 -16.63 -8.25
CA GLU A 238 -24.28 -16.71 -6.80
C GLU A 238 -24.28 -15.32 -6.16
N LEU A 239 -25.34 -15.03 -5.42
CA LEU A 239 -25.45 -13.80 -4.65
C LEU A 239 -24.48 -13.81 -3.46
N SER A 240 -23.70 -12.77 -3.35
CA SER A 240 -22.79 -12.55 -2.24
C SER A 240 -23.21 -11.34 -1.43
N MET A 241 -23.08 -11.44 -0.12
CA MET A 241 -23.28 -10.32 0.80
C MET A 241 -22.04 -10.08 1.62
N VAL A 242 -21.61 -8.81 1.69
CA VAL A 242 -20.48 -8.38 2.54
C VAL A 242 -20.97 -7.36 3.54
N ARG A 243 -20.76 -7.66 4.84
CA ARG A 243 -21.19 -6.76 5.92
C ARG A 243 -20.39 -5.45 5.90
N PHE A 244 -21.02 -4.33 6.23
CA PHE A 244 -20.46 -2.99 6.16
C PHE A 244 -19.13 -2.84 6.94
N ASP A 245 -19.02 -3.44 8.12
CA ASP A 245 -17.80 -3.37 8.93
C ASP A 245 -16.63 -4.23 8.38
N GLU A 246 -16.92 -5.15 7.47
CA GLU A 246 -15.93 -5.98 6.78
C GLU A 246 -15.48 -5.39 5.44
N LEU A 247 -16.29 -4.48 4.84
CA LEU A 247 -16.10 -3.95 3.48
C LEU A 247 -14.73 -3.35 3.23
N PHE A 248 -14.25 -2.53 4.18
CA PHE A 248 -12.98 -1.82 4.02
C PHE A 248 -11.79 -2.76 3.75
N PHE A 249 -11.84 -3.96 4.34
CA PHE A 249 -10.80 -4.98 4.16
C PHE A 249 -11.25 -6.18 3.31
N ALA A 250 -12.42 -6.11 2.70
CA ALA A 250 -12.90 -7.19 1.84
C ALA A 250 -12.11 -7.25 0.52
N SER A 251 -11.96 -8.46 -0.01
CA SER A 251 -11.42 -8.67 -1.36
C SER A 251 -12.43 -8.36 -2.47
N ALA A 252 -13.70 -8.14 -2.09
CA ALA A 252 -14.76 -7.83 -3.02
C ALA A 252 -14.60 -6.44 -3.64
N TYR A 253 -14.88 -6.29 -4.93
CA TYR A 253 -14.90 -5.00 -5.60
C TYR A 253 -16.19 -4.25 -5.27
N THR A 254 -16.08 -3.02 -4.77
CA THR A 254 -17.24 -2.26 -4.26
C THR A 254 -17.34 -0.83 -4.79
N GLY A 255 -16.35 -0.35 -5.54
CA GLY A 255 -16.24 1.08 -5.88
C GLY A 255 -15.92 2.00 -4.68
N LEU A 256 -15.73 1.43 -3.48
CA LEU A 256 -15.44 2.15 -2.23
C LEU A 256 -13.95 2.10 -1.89
N GLN A 257 -13.54 2.95 -0.95
CA GLN A 257 -12.16 2.94 -0.43
C GLN A 257 -11.83 1.62 0.26
N LYS A 258 -10.58 1.17 0.11
CA LYS A 258 -10.12 -0.12 0.64
C LYS A 258 -8.86 -0.01 1.46
N GLY A 259 -8.86 -0.77 2.56
CA GLY A 259 -7.69 -0.98 3.39
C GLY A 259 -6.87 -2.19 2.93
N ASP A 260 -5.58 -2.12 3.13
CA ASP A 260 -4.66 -3.21 2.86
C ASP A 260 -4.27 -3.93 4.16
N ARG A 261 -4.85 -5.13 4.40
CA ARG A 261 -4.53 -5.96 5.58
C ARG A 261 -3.08 -6.40 5.60
N SER A 262 -2.44 -6.58 4.45
CA SER A 262 -1.04 -6.98 4.36
C SER A 262 -0.15 -5.83 4.82
N MET A 263 -0.43 -4.63 4.32
CA MET A 263 0.27 -3.42 4.73
C MET A 263 0.09 -3.11 6.21
N LEU A 264 -1.12 -3.29 6.74
CA LEU A 264 -1.41 -3.10 8.16
C LEU A 264 -0.60 -4.06 9.04
N ARG A 265 -0.55 -5.36 8.67
CA ARG A 265 0.29 -6.35 9.36
C ARG A 265 1.78 -5.99 9.27
N THR A 266 2.23 -5.56 8.11
CA THR A 266 3.61 -5.13 7.87
C THR A 266 3.97 -3.96 8.77
N MET A 267 3.13 -2.93 8.87
CA MET A 267 3.34 -1.78 9.75
C MET A 267 3.45 -2.18 11.22
N ILE A 268 2.57 -3.07 11.70
CA ILE A 268 2.62 -3.58 13.09
C ILE A 268 3.93 -4.33 13.34
N VAL A 269 4.29 -5.28 12.48
CA VAL A 269 5.48 -6.11 12.65
C VAL A 269 6.74 -5.25 12.66
N ILE A 270 6.85 -4.32 11.74
CA ILE A 270 8.02 -3.44 11.62
C ILE A 270 8.11 -2.48 12.80
N GLY A 271 6.99 -1.86 13.20
CA GLY A 271 6.94 -1.00 14.39
C GLY A 271 7.41 -1.75 15.64
N LEU A 272 6.97 -3.01 15.81
CA LEU A 272 7.40 -3.86 16.91
C LEU A 272 8.90 -4.22 16.82
N LEU A 273 9.42 -4.55 15.64
CA LEU A 273 10.84 -4.88 15.46
C LEU A 273 11.75 -3.69 15.79
N LEU A 274 11.37 -2.48 15.32
CA LEU A 274 12.10 -1.26 15.67
C LEU A 274 12.04 -0.96 17.16
N LEU A 275 10.87 -1.10 17.78
CA LEU A 275 10.72 -0.91 19.23
C LEU A 275 11.57 -1.90 20.02
N VAL A 276 11.53 -3.18 19.66
CA VAL A 276 12.37 -4.21 20.28
C VAL A 276 13.85 -3.89 20.13
N SER A 277 14.29 -3.49 18.93
CA SER A 277 15.68 -3.10 18.67
C SER A 277 16.11 -1.92 19.54
N ALA A 278 15.28 -0.86 19.65
CA ALA A 278 15.56 0.30 20.47
C ALA A 278 15.55 -0.02 21.98
N LEU A 279 14.60 -0.85 22.44
CA LEU A 279 14.54 -1.32 23.83
C LEU A 279 15.77 -2.15 24.19
N LEU A 280 16.20 -3.07 23.33
CA LEU A 280 17.41 -3.86 23.54
C LEU A 280 18.64 -2.98 23.62
N ASN A 281 18.73 -1.94 22.78
CA ASN A 281 19.80 -0.95 22.84
C ASN A 281 19.79 -0.19 24.17
N TYR A 282 18.64 0.34 24.58
CA TYR A 282 18.47 1.04 25.86
C TYR A 282 18.83 0.14 27.07
N ILE A 283 18.27 -1.07 27.12
CA ILE A 283 18.52 -2.02 28.19
C ILE A 283 20.01 -2.40 28.24
N ASN A 284 20.61 -2.67 27.09
CA ASN A 284 22.00 -3.09 26.96
C ASN A 284 22.96 -2.03 27.52
N LEU A 285 22.75 -0.76 27.14
CA LEU A 285 23.57 0.36 27.64
C LEU A 285 23.36 0.59 29.14
N ASN A 286 22.12 0.54 29.63
CA ASN A 286 21.84 0.68 31.05
C ASN A 286 22.46 -0.45 31.87
N VAL A 287 22.41 -1.73 31.42
CA VAL A 287 23.08 -2.87 32.03
C VAL A 287 24.59 -2.67 31.98
N ALA A 288 25.16 -2.14 30.93
CA ALA A 288 26.55 -1.82 30.79
C ALA A 288 27.03 -0.77 31.85
N LEU A 289 26.18 0.19 32.15
CA LEU A 289 26.47 1.26 33.12
C LEU A 289 26.09 0.91 34.59
N VAL A 290 25.53 -0.30 34.84
CA VAL A 290 25.12 -0.76 36.18
C VAL A 290 26.23 -0.60 37.22
N GLY A 291 27.48 -0.94 36.89
CA GLY A 291 28.62 -0.81 37.79
C GLY A 291 28.86 0.60 38.34
N LYS A 292 28.66 1.62 37.50
CA LYS A 292 28.77 3.05 37.91
C LYS A 292 27.64 3.47 38.85
N ARG A 293 26.43 2.89 38.67
CA ARG A 293 25.25 3.20 39.48
C ARG A 293 25.11 2.35 40.72
N ALA A 294 25.69 1.16 40.70
CA ALA A 294 25.64 0.23 41.86
C ALA A 294 26.20 0.85 43.14
N LYS A 295 27.29 1.63 43.06
CA LYS A 295 27.86 2.33 44.22
C LYS A 295 26.87 3.30 44.88
N GLU A 296 26.14 4.09 44.09
CA GLU A 296 25.12 5.00 44.59
C GLU A 296 23.97 4.23 45.28
N MET A 297 23.53 3.12 44.66
CA MET A 297 22.44 2.32 45.21
C MET A 297 22.84 1.55 46.44
N ALA A 298 24.07 1.05 46.49
CA ALA A 298 24.60 0.40 47.67
C ALA A 298 24.67 1.33 48.90
N SER A 299 25.16 2.58 48.70
CA SER A 299 25.17 3.57 49.79
C SER A 299 23.76 3.90 50.28
N ARG A 300 22.74 3.99 49.42
CA ARG A 300 21.36 4.19 49.83
C ARG A 300 20.80 3.01 50.64
N ARG A 301 21.12 1.77 50.23
CA ARG A 301 20.69 0.57 50.96
C ARG A 301 21.35 0.44 52.31
N LEU A 302 22.59 0.89 52.45
CA LEU A 302 23.25 0.94 53.74
C LEU A 302 22.63 1.94 54.73
N VAL A 303 21.94 2.98 54.18
CA VAL A 303 21.20 3.99 54.96
C VAL A 303 19.72 3.60 55.12
N GLY A 304 19.31 2.39 54.75
CA GLY A 304 17.99 1.84 55.07
C GLY A 304 16.99 1.79 53.90
N ALA A 305 17.38 2.12 52.68
CA ALA A 305 16.48 2.00 51.52
C ALA A 305 16.15 0.54 51.18
N GLN A 306 14.87 0.23 50.92
CA GLN A 306 14.39 -1.09 50.55
C GLN A 306 14.70 -1.41 49.07
N LYS A 307 14.59 -2.71 48.69
CA LYS A 307 14.75 -3.13 47.28
C LYS A 307 13.68 -2.48 46.37
N SER A 308 12.44 -2.36 46.87
CA SER A 308 11.33 -1.71 46.20
C SER A 308 11.63 -0.26 45.84
N ASP A 309 12.26 0.51 46.73
CA ASP A 309 12.56 1.92 46.53
C ASP A 309 13.55 2.11 45.38
N ILE A 310 14.49 1.15 45.24
CA ILE A 310 15.43 1.15 44.12
C ILE A 310 14.72 0.86 42.81
N VAL A 311 13.82 -0.14 42.82
CA VAL A 311 13.05 -0.52 41.60
C VAL A 311 12.19 0.66 41.16
N TRP A 312 11.40 1.26 42.06
CA TRP A 312 10.56 2.40 41.72
C TRP A 312 11.35 3.63 41.24
N LYS A 313 12.53 3.85 41.82
CA LYS A 313 13.43 4.92 41.36
C LYS A 313 13.87 4.66 39.90
N PHE A 314 14.31 3.46 39.56
CA PHE A 314 14.75 3.13 38.18
C PHE A 314 13.60 3.18 37.19
N LEU A 315 12.41 2.70 37.57
CA LEU A 315 11.22 2.80 36.74
C LEU A 315 10.82 4.26 36.51
N GLY A 316 10.87 5.11 37.55
CA GLY A 316 10.60 6.53 37.41
C GLY A 316 11.63 7.27 36.53
N GLU A 317 12.92 6.89 36.60
CA GLU A 317 13.96 7.41 35.72
C GLU A 317 13.75 6.96 34.27
N ALA A 318 13.39 5.70 34.04
CA ALA A 318 13.04 5.16 32.74
C ALA A 318 11.79 5.85 32.16
N PHE A 319 10.77 6.07 32.99
CA PHE A 319 9.56 6.77 32.59
C PHE A 319 9.85 8.19 32.10
N VAL A 320 10.61 8.97 32.87
CA VAL A 320 10.97 10.34 32.48
C VAL A 320 11.77 10.37 31.19
N PHE A 321 12.75 9.45 31.07
CA PHE A 321 13.56 9.35 29.84
C PHE A 321 12.70 8.96 28.63
N THR A 322 11.83 7.96 28.78
CA THR A 322 10.89 7.55 27.72
C THR A 322 9.90 8.65 27.37
N LEU A 323 9.40 9.40 28.35
CA LEU A 323 8.50 10.52 28.11
C LEU A 323 9.15 11.63 27.27
N PHE A 324 10.39 12.01 27.59
CA PHE A 324 11.13 13.00 26.77
C PHE A 324 11.43 12.46 25.37
N SER A 325 11.83 11.19 25.26
CA SER A 325 12.04 10.53 23.97
C SER A 325 10.74 10.44 23.16
N PHE A 326 9.60 10.22 23.84
CA PHE A 326 8.28 10.19 23.20
C PHE A 326 7.86 11.56 22.65
N VAL A 327 8.08 12.65 23.39
CA VAL A 327 7.77 14.01 22.92
C VAL A 327 8.58 14.33 21.66
N VAL A 328 9.87 14.01 21.65
CA VAL A 328 10.69 14.18 20.44
C VAL A 328 10.27 13.22 19.33
N GLY A 329 9.95 11.97 19.67
CA GLY A 329 9.39 10.98 18.74
C GLY A 329 8.08 11.44 18.10
N LEU A 330 7.20 12.06 18.89
CA LEU A 330 5.94 12.64 18.39
C LEU A 330 6.18 13.79 17.41
N ALA A 331 7.15 14.66 17.69
CA ALA A 331 7.55 15.72 16.76
C ALA A 331 8.14 15.15 15.45
N ILE A 332 8.97 14.11 15.54
CA ILE A 332 9.52 13.41 14.37
C ILE A 332 8.38 12.74 13.59
N ALA A 333 7.46 12.05 14.28
CA ALA A 333 6.30 11.40 13.65
C ALA A 333 5.45 12.41 12.88
N TYR A 334 5.14 13.55 13.51
CA TYR A 334 4.38 14.62 12.86
C TYR A 334 5.08 15.16 11.60
N ALA A 335 6.40 15.38 11.67
CA ALA A 335 7.20 15.84 10.53
C ALA A 335 7.30 14.80 9.39
N LEU A 336 7.31 13.49 9.72
CA LEU A 336 7.40 12.41 8.74
C LEU A 336 6.03 12.01 8.15
N THR A 337 4.93 12.34 8.80
CA THR A 337 3.58 11.93 8.37
C THR A 337 3.27 12.30 6.91
N PRO A 338 3.57 13.51 6.39
CA PRO A 338 3.33 13.82 4.98
C PRO A 338 4.10 12.90 4.02
N THR A 339 5.39 12.65 4.31
CA THR A 339 6.23 11.75 3.50
C THR A 339 5.72 10.31 3.55
N VAL A 340 5.30 9.84 4.72
CA VAL A 340 4.74 8.48 4.88
C VAL A 340 3.41 8.38 4.13
N ASN A 341 2.55 9.39 4.19
CA ASN A 341 1.30 9.41 3.41
C ASN A 341 1.57 9.39 1.90
N GLN A 342 2.55 10.15 1.41
CA GLN A 342 2.96 10.11 0.01
C GLN A 342 3.51 8.73 -0.42
N LEU A 343 4.22 8.04 0.48
CA LEU A 343 4.73 6.70 0.20
C LEU A 343 3.65 5.62 0.29
N LEU A 344 2.70 5.76 1.20
CA LEU A 344 1.61 4.80 1.35
C LEU A 344 0.56 4.96 0.26
N GLN A 345 0.24 6.20 -0.12
CA GLN A 345 -0.94 6.54 -0.95
C GLN A 345 -2.16 5.69 -0.58
N SER A 346 -2.37 5.56 0.73
CA SER A 346 -3.52 4.87 1.28
C SER A 346 -4.73 5.79 1.13
N ASP A 347 -5.88 5.22 0.78
CA ASP A 347 -7.13 5.97 0.65
C ASP A 347 -7.46 6.76 1.92
N VAL A 348 -7.03 6.24 3.08
CA VAL A 348 -7.14 6.93 4.37
C VAL A 348 -5.77 7.43 4.80
N ALA A 349 -5.58 8.74 4.74
CA ALA A 349 -4.34 9.39 5.15
C ALA A 349 -4.11 9.28 6.67
N ILE A 350 -2.85 9.04 7.05
CA ILE A 350 -2.45 9.04 8.46
C ILE A 350 -2.52 10.47 8.99
N SER A 351 -3.16 10.63 10.12
CA SER A 351 -3.12 11.86 10.96
C SER A 351 -2.65 11.52 12.36
N ILE A 352 -2.13 12.50 13.09
CA ILE A 352 -1.74 12.35 14.50
C ILE A 352 -2.72 13.14 15.35
N PRO A 353 -3.79 12.51 15.86
CA PRO A 353 -4.83 13.20 16.61
C PRO A 353 -4.38 13.50 18.03
N PHE A 354 -4.87 14.63 18.57
CA PHE A 354 -4.67 15.06 19.97
C PHE A 354 -5.95 14.99 20.81
N SER A 355 -6.94 14.22 20.38
CA SER A 355 -8.16 13.98 21.17
C SER A 355 -7.87 13.13 22.41
N LEU A 356 -8.73 13.24 23.42
CA LEU A 356 -8.52 12.59 24.72
C LEU A 356 -8.26 11.08 24.63
N PRO A 357 -8.98 10.28 23.80
CA PRO A 357 -8.68 8.84 23.66
C PRO A 357 -7.26 8.57 23.17
N TYR A 358 -6.78 9.34 22.19
CA TYR A 358 -5.42 9.19 21.67
C TYR A 358 -4.36 9.60 22.67
N LEU A 359 -4.59 10.69 23.44
CA LEU A 359 -3.68 11.10 24.51
C LEU A 359 -3.55 10.03 25.61
N VAL A 360 -4.65 9.37 25.97
CA VAL A 360 -4.63 8.23 26.90
C VAL A 360 -3.84 7.06 26.30
N ALA A 361 -4.04 6.74 25.04
CA ALA A 361 -3.30 5.67 24.35
C ALA A 361 -1.79 6.00 24.26
N TYR A 362 -1.42 7.24 23.94
CA TYR A 362 -0.02 7.69 23.96
C TYR A 362 0.61 7.55 25.34
N LEU A 363 -0.11 7.92 26.40
CA LEU A 363 0.37 7.74 27.77
C LEU A 363 0.56 6.27 28.11
N LEU A 364 -0.35 5.40 27.68
CA LEU A 364 -0.21 3.93 27.85
C LEU A 364 1.03 3.39 27.13
N ILE A 365 1.30 3.84 25.89
CA ILE A 365 2.52 3.47 25.16
C ILE A 365 3.76 3.87 25.98
N VAL A 366 3.81 5.10 26.48
CA VAL A 366 4.93 5.58 27.33
C VAL A 366 5.09 4.71 28.58
N ILE A 367 4.01 4.36 29.26
CA ILE A 367 4.04 3.53 30.47
C ILE A 367 4.57 2.13 30.12
N VAL A 368 4.03 1.47 29.09
CA VAL A 368 4.43 0.12 28.69
C VAL A 368 5.91 0.10 28.28
N VAL A 369 6.32 1.04 27.44
CA VAL A 369 7.72 1.14 26.97
C VAL A 369 8.66 1.41 28.14
N SER A 370 8.32 2.29 29.08
CA SER A 370 9.14 2.60 30.24
C SER A 370 9.28 1.41 31.20
N LEU A 371 8.19 0.63 31.37
CA LEU A 371 8.24 -0.60 32.16
C LEU A 371 9.16 -1.64 31.51
N LEU A 372 9.01 -1.90 30.23
CA LEU A 372 9.85 -2.83 29.48
C LEU A 372 11.33 -2.40 29.50
N ALA A 373 11.60 -1.12 29.34
CA ALA A 373 12.95 -0.56 29.37
C ALA A 373 13.59 -0.60 30.77
N GLY A 374 12.80 -0.34 31.83
CA GLY A 374 13.30 -0.13 33.17
C GLY A 374 13.36 -1.40 34.06
N ILE A 375 12.51 -2.40 33.80
CA ILE A 375 12.33 -3.54 34.70
C ILE A 375 13.59 -4.39 34.85
N LEU A 376 14.28 -4.67 33.73
CA LEU A 376 15.47 -5.53 33.75
C LEU A 376 16.67 -4.86 34.42
N PRO A 377 17.07 -3.62 34.10
CA PRO A 377 18.13 -2.90 34.84
C PRO A 377 17.81 -2.74 36.32
N ALA A 378 16.55 -2.43 36.67
CA ALA A 378 16.09 -2.28 38.03
C ALA A 378 16.25 -3.60 38.84
N ALA A 379 15.81 -4.73 38.25
CA ALA A 379 15.90 -6.05 38.87
C ALA A 379 17.36 -6.47 39.12
N ILE A 380 18.25 -6.18 38.17
CA ILE A 380 19.69 -6.49 38.30
C ILE A 380 20.29 -5.72 39.46
N ILE A 381 20.04 -4.43 39.58
CA ILE A 381 20.60 -3.59 40.65
C ILE A 381 19.99 -3.89 41.99
N ALA A 382 18.69 -4.18 42.08
CA ALA A 382 18.00 -4.51 43.31
C ALA A 382 18.50 -5.82 43.92
N LYS A 383 19.01 -6.78 43.13
CA LYS A 383 19.60 -8.03 43.56
C LYS A 383 21.05 -7.89 44.09
N ALA A 384 21.75 -6.78 43.79
CA ALA A 384 23.13 -6.55 44.21
C ALA A 384 23.23 -6.45 45.74
N GLN A 385 24.19 -7.15 46.35
CA GLN A 385 24.47 -7.02 47.78
C GLN A 385 25.29 -5.75 48.05
N PRO A 386 24.87 -4.87 48.99
CA PRO A 386 25.54 -3.59 49.23
C PRO A 386 27.02 -3.77 49.65
N ILE A 387 27.31 -4.80 50.43
CA ILE A 387 28.65 -5.05 50.97
C ILE A 387 29.64 -5.42 49.85
N ASP A 388 29.22 -6.21 48.87
CA ASP A 388 30.05 -6.60 47.72
C ASP A 388 30.36 -5.41 46.80
N VAL A 389 29.39 -4.50 46.67
CA VAL A 389 29.56 -3.26 45.86
C VAL A 389 30.54 -2.31 46.52
N VAL A 390 30.48 -2.14 47.85
CA VAL A 390 31.39 -1.26 48.61
C VAL A 390 32.80 -1.83 48.66
N ARG A 391 32.94 -3.15 48.81
CA ARG A 391 34.25 -3.85 48.78
C ARG A 391 34.88 -3.91 47.39
N GLY A 392 34.17 -3.50 46.35
CA GLY A 392 34.64 -3.57 44.95
C GLY A 392 34.67 -5.01 44.37
N THR A 393 34.12 -5.98 45.11
CA THR A 393 34.04 -7.39 44.70
C THR A 393 32.79 -7.70 43.87
N PHE A 394 31.86 -6.73 43.76
CA PHE A 394 30.65 -6.90 42.99
C PHE A 394 30.98 -7.08 41.48
N ARG A 395 30.87 -8.31 41.01
CA ARG A 395 30.95 -8.70 39.63
C ARG A 395 29.61 -9.34 39.21
N PHE A 396 28.82 -8.65 38.42
CA PHE A 396 27.66 -9.28 37.79
C PHE A 396 28.16 -10.25 36.70
N ARG A 397 28.31 -11.53 37.10
CA ARG A 397 28.95 -12.59 36.30
C ARG A 397 28.35 -12.77 34.91
N ASN A 398 27.04 -12.51 34.74
CA ASN A 398 26.32 -12.72 33.48
C ASN A 398 26.14 -11.45 32.65
N ARG A 399 26.69 -10.30 33.08
CA ARG A 399 26.50 -9.00 32.37
C ARG A 399 27.00 -9.01 30.92
N THR A 400 28.21 -9.51 30.74
CA THR A 400 28.83 -9.62 29.42
C THR A 400 28.09 -10.59 28.49
N VAL A 401 27.55 -11.66 29.05
CA VAL A 401 26.77 -12.65 28.30
C VAL A 401 25.44 -12.03 27.86
N LEU A 402 24.74 -11.37 28.76
CA LEU A 402 23.44 -10.72 28.43
C LEU A 402 23.58 -9.63 27.33
N SER A 403 24.61 -8.79 27.49
CA SER A 403 24.93 -7.76 26.48
C SER A 403 25.26 -8.37 25.11
N LYS A 404 26.02 -9.47 25.08
CA LYS A 404 26.33 -10.18 23.83
C LYS A 404 25.07 -10.76 23.18
N VAL A 405 24.16 -11.34 23.98
CA VAL A 405 22.87 -11.87 23.48
C VAL A 405 22.05 -10.75 22.87
N PHE A 406 21.94 -9.59 23.50
CA PHE A 406 21.19 -8.46 22.96
C PHE A 406 21.76 -7.96 21.63
N ILE A 407 23.09 -7.87 21.52
CA ILE A 407 23.77 -7.52 20.26
C ILE A 407 23.47 -8.57 19.18
N VAL A 408 23.53 -9.86 19.51
CA VAL A 408 23.20 -10.93 18.56
C VAL A 408 21.77 -10.80 18.07
N VAL A 409 20.78 -10.59 18.95
CA VAL A 409 19.38 -10.42 18.58
C VAL A 409 19.17 -9.20 17.67
N GLN A 410 19.79 -8.06 18.00
CA GLN A 410 19.72 -6.86 17.15
C GLN A 410 20.31 -7.10 15.76
N ASN A 411 21.47 -7.80 15.69
CA ASN A 411 22.07 -8.15 14.40
C ASN A 411 21.20 -9.14 13.63
N VAL A 412 20.54 -10.10 14.29
CA VAL A 412 19.58 -11.02 13.63
C VAL A 412 18.48 -10.22 12.96
N ILE A 413 17.86 -9.26 13.67
CA ILE A 413 16.81 -8.39 13.11
C ILE A 413 17.33 -7.64 11.87
N ALA A 414 18.52 -7.00 12.00
CA ALA A 414 19.11 -6.24 10.90
C ALA A 414 19.41 -7.13 9.67
N ILE A 415 19.99 -8.32 9.89
CA ILE A 415 20.35 -9.26 8.82
C ILE A 415 19.09 -9.77 8.09
N VAL A 416 18.03 -10.10 8.85
CA VAL A 416 16.75 -10.56 8.26
C VAL A 416 16.13 -9.45 7.41
N LEU A 417 16.13 -8.21 7.89
CA LEU A 417 15.60 -7.08 7.14
C LEU A 417 16.44 -6.79 5.87
N ILE A 418 17.77 -6.87 5.93
CA ILE A 418 18.63 -6.71 4.75
C ILE A 418 18.31 -7.79 3.70
N ALA A 419 18.19 -9.05 4.11
CA ALA A 419 17.85 -10.15 3.20
C ALA A 419 16.47 -9.94 2.55
N LEU A 420 15.48 -9.51 3.35
CA LEU A 420 14.12 -9.26 2.87
C LEU A 420 14.11 -8.13 1.83
N VAL A 421 14.75 -7.00 2.12
CA VAL A 421 14.80 -5.85 1.19
C VAL A 421 15.52 -6.23 -0.11
N LEU A 422 16.64 -6.94 -0.03
CA LEU A 422 17.33 -7.44 -1.23
C LEU A 422 16.45 -8.37 -2.07
N THR A 423 15.69 -9.24 -1.41
CA THR A 423 14.75 -10.12 -2.11
C THR A 423 13.61 -9.34 -2.76
N MET A 424 13.08 -8.34 -2.06
CA MET A 424 12.01 -7.47 -2.58
C MET A 424 12.47 -6.66 -3.78
N GLU A 425 13.68 -6.10 -3.73
CA GLU A 425 14.28 -5.34 -4.83
C GLU A 425 14.47 -6.20 -6.08
N LEU A 426 15.01 -7.41 -5.90
CA LEU A 426 15.19 -8.36 -7.00
C LEU A 426 13.85 -8.83 -7.59
N GLN A 427 12.84 -9.06 -6.74
CA GLN A 427 11.50 -9.41 -7.18
C GLN A 427 10.86 -8.27 -7.99
N MET A 428 11.04 -7.02 -7.54
CA MET A 428 10.51 -5.85 -8.23
C MET A 428 11.12 -5.70 -9.63
N HIS A 429 12.46 -5.75 -9.73
CA HIS A 429 13.13 -5.73 -11.02
C HIS A 429 12.70 -6.89 -11.94
N HIS A 430 12.53 -8.08 -11.37
CA HIS A 430 12.06 -9.23 -12.13
C HIS A 430 10.65 -9.04 -12.72
N MET A 431 9.76 -8.37 -11.99
CA MET A 431 8.42 -8.04 -12.49
C MET A 431 8.45 -6.93 -13.54
N GLU A 432 9.25 -5.89 -13.31
CA GLU A 432 9.42 -4.76 -14.23
C GLU A 432 10.06 -5.19 -15.56
N ASP A 433 11.07 -6.07 -15.50
CA ASP A 433 11.80 -6.58 -16.66
C ASP A 433 11.06 -7.72 -17.38
N ARG A 434 9.82 -8.05 -16.96
CA ARG A 434 9.05 -9.11 -17.60
C ARG A 434 8.77 -8.75 -19.05
N PRO A 435 9.25 -9.55 -20.03
CA PRO A 435 8.95 -9.27 -21.43
C PRO A 435 7.45 -9.41 -21.69
N THR A 436 6.86 -8.40 -22.27
CA THR A 436 5.44 -8.41 -22.67
C THR A 436 5.17 -9.34 -23.84
N GLY A 437 6.18 -9.65 -24.66
CA GLY A 437 6.03 -10.38 -25.92
C GLY A 437 5.58 -9.49 -27.08
N LEU A 438 5.40 -8.19 -26.84
CA LEU A 438 4.97 -7.19 -27.82
C LEU A 438 5.99 -6.05 -27.90
N ASN A 439 5.96 -5.33 -29.03
CA ASN A 439 6.69 -4.09 -29.16
C ASN A 439 5.91 -2.98 -28.45
N VAL A 440 6.43 -2.48 -27.34
CA VAL A 440 5.84 -1.38 -26.54
C VAL A 440 6.75 -0.15 -26.53
N GLU A 441 7.97 -0.26 -27.09
CA GLU A 441 8.92 0.82 -27.14
C GLU A 441 8.43 1.96 -28.04
N ASN A 442 8.63 3.18 -27.60
CA ASN A 442 8.24 4.42 -28.31
C ASN A 442 6.73 4.54 -28.61
N LEU A 443 5.89 3.76 -28.00
CA LEU A 443 4.44 3.88 -28.07
C LEU A 443 3.91 4.75 -26.93
N TYR A 444 3.23 5.83 -27.26
CA TYR A 444 2.55 6.72 -26.33
C TYR A 444 1.05 6.43 -26.34
N PHE A 445 0.45 6.28 -25.17
CA PHE A 445 -0.97 5.97 -25.02
C PHE A 445 -1.70 7.15 -24.41
N LEU A 446 -2.70 7.68 -25.13
CA LEU A 446 -3.46 8.85 -24.75
C LEU A 446 -4.95 8.52 -24.69
N GLY A 447 -5.52 8.54 -23.48
CA GLY A 447 -6.97 8.46 -23.27
C GLY A 447 -7.56 9.85 -23.20
N SER A 448 -8.43 10.21 -24.14
CA SER A 448 -8.88 11.59 -24.33
C SER A 448 -10.39 11.71 -24.38
N ASP A 449 -10.96 12.64 -23.60
CA ASP A 449 -12.38 12.98 -23.68
C ASP A 449 -12.74 13.72 -25.00
N LEU A 450 -11.74 14.19 -25.76
CA LEU A 450 -11.94 14.78 -27.09
C LEU A 450 -12.43 13.74 -28.09
N ASP A 451 -12.23 12.46 -27.86
CA ASP A 451 -12.64 11.37 -28.74
C ASP A 451 -14.17 11.31 -28.94
N TYR A 452 -14.94 11.90 -28.06
CA TYR A 452 -16.41 11.96 -28.11
C TYR A 452 -16.94 13.34 -28.56
N THR A 453 -16.09 14.21 -29.10
CA THR A 453 -16.44 15.56 -29.48
C THR A 453 -16.26 15.80 -30.99
N ASP A 454 -16.88 16.85 -31.51
CA ASP A 454 -16.70 17.30 -32.90
C ASP A 454 -15.26 17.81 -33.20
N GLU A 455 -14.46 18.03 -32.14
CA GLU A 455 -13.07 18.49 -32.27
C GLU A 455 -12.07 17.34 -32.49
N LYS A 456 -12.49 16.08 -32.36
CA LYS A 456 -11.65 14.89 -32.53
C LYS A 456 -10.82 14.91 -33.83
N GLU A 457 -11.45 15.14 -34.95
CA GLU A 457 -10.76 15.11 -36.24
C GLU A 457 -9.66 16.17 -36.32
N ALA A 458 -9.95 17.40 -35.85
CA ALA A 458 -9.00 18.50 -35.87
C ALA A 458 -7.82 18.23 -34.93
N PHE A 459 -8.09 17.64 -33.77
CA PHE A 459 -7.10 17.22 -32.79
C PHE A 459 -6.16 16.14 -33.36
N VAL A 460 -6.72 15.08 -33.93
CA VAL A 460 -5.94 13.98 -34.53
C VAL A 460 -5.08 14.47 -35.70
N GLU A 461 -5.59 15.36 -36.53
CA GLU A 461 -4.82 15.94 -37.66
C GLU A 461 -3.66 16.81 -37.16
N GLU A 462 -3.86 17.61 -36.12
CA GLU A 462 -2.78 18.40 -35.52
C GLU A 462 -1.71 17.51 -34.85
N LEU A 463 -2.11 16.43 -34.15
CA LEU A 463 -1.15 15.43 -33.62
C LEU A 463 -0.34 14.80 -34.76
N ARG A 464 -0.99 14.40 -35.85
CA ARG A 464 -0.32 13.79 -37.01
C ARG A 464 0.69 14.73 -37.67
N ALA A 465 0.46 16.05 -37.59
CA ALA A 465 1.40 17.04 -38.10
C ALA A 465 2.65 17.27 -37.25
N LEU A 466 2.70 16.74 -36.03
CA LEU A 466 3.86 16.88 -35.17
C LEU A 466 5.08 16.11 -35.73
N PRO A 467 6.28 16.73 -35.78
CA PRO A 467 7.48 16.07 -36.31
C PRO A 467 7.92 14.82 -35.51
N CYS A 468 7.53 14.71 -34.24
CA CYS A 468 7.84 13.57 -33.37
C CYS A 468 6.86 12.40 -33.54
N VAL A 469 5.71 12.59 -34.24
CA VAL A 469 4.72 11.55 -34.47
C VAL A 469 5.02 10.85 -35.78
N LYS A 470 5.22 9.54 -35.76
CA LYS A 470 5.41 8.71 -36.93
C LYS A 470 4.12 8.14 -37.45
N GLU A 471 3.33 7.57 -36.57
CA GLU A 471 2.08 6.91 -36.92
C GLU A 471 1.09 7.05 -35.74
N LEU A 472 -0.21 7.16 -36.07
CA LEU A 472 -1.33 7.23 -35.15
C LEU A 472 -2.27 6.07 -35.40
N ALA A 473 -2.70 5.45 -34.31
CA ALA A 473 -3.62 4.33 -34.29
C ALA A 473 -4.65 4.48 -33.17
N SER A 474 -5.73 3.71 -33.24
CA SER A 474 -6.73 3.64 -32.19
C SER A 474 -6.63 2.31 -31.44
N ALA A 475 -6.65 2.38 -30.09
CA ALA A 475 -6.67 1.22 -29.22
C ALA A 475 -7.49 1.49 -27.98
N GLN A 476 -8.38 0.58 -27.61
CA GLN A 476 -9.18 0.68 -26.38
C GLN A 476 -8.40 0.21 -25.14
N SER A 477 -7.45 -0.67 -25.34
CA SER A 477 -6.64 -1.25 -24.25
C SER A 477 -5.22 -1.51 -24.73
N ILE A 478 -4.31 -1.58 -23.76
CA ILE A 478 -2.90 -1.91 -23.97
C ILE A 478 -2.50 -3.05 -23.02
N PRO A 479 -1.41 -3.76 -23.31
CA PRO A 479 -0.89 -4.79 -22.39
C PRO A 479 -0.70 -4.22 -20.99
N GLY A 480 -1.17 -4.96 -19.99
CA GLY A 480 -1.04 -4.58 -18.60
C GLY A 480 -2.15 -3.65 -18.07
N VAL A 481 -2.95 -3.02 -18.90
CA VAL A 481 -4.14 -2.27 -18.48
C VAL A 481 -5.35 -3.18 -18.50
N MET A 482 -6.14 -3.15 -17.42
CA MET A 482 -7.32 -4.01 -17.30
C MET A 482 -8.29 -3.74 -18.46
N SER A 483 -8.60 -4.79 -19.21
CA SER A 483 -9.51 -4.75 -20.34
C SER A 483 -10.84 -5.42 -19.97
N MET A 484 -11.86 -5.18 -20.78
CA MET A 484 -13.11 -5.93 -20.71
C MET A 484 -12.82 -7.43 -20.89
N ARG A 485 -13.71 -8.27 -20.37
CA ARG A 485 -13.65 -9.73 -20.56
C ARG A 485 -14.86 -10.17 -21.36
N PHE A 486 -14.63 -10.97 -22.39
CA PHE A 486 -15.68 -11.55 -23.19
C PHE A 486 -15.74 -13.06 -23.05
N GLY A 487 -16.97 -13.57 -23.08
CA GLY A 487 -17.21 -15.02 -23.06
C GLY A 487 -16.90 -15.68 -24.39
N LEU A 488 -16.14 -16.78 -24.37
CA LEU A 488 -15.90 -17.65 -25.53
C LEU A 488 -16.77 -18.90 -25.44
N LYS A 489 -17.45 -19.22 -26.55
CA LYS A 489 -18.28 -20.42 -26.68
C LYS A 489 -18.07 -21.06 -28.07
N LYS A 490 -18.43 -22.33 -28.22
CA LYS A 490 -18.50 -22.93 -29.55
C LYS A 490 -19.74 -22.43 -30.29
N LEU A 491 -19.62 -22.34 -31.61
CA LEU A 491 -20.74 -22.07 -32.49
C LEU A 491 -21.89 -23.03 -32.16
N HIS A 492 -23.09 -22.47 -31.89
CA HIS A 492 -24.32 -23.19 -31.46
C HIS A 492 -24.39 -23.60 -29.97
N GLU A 493 -23.38 -23.30 -29.14
CA GLU A 493 -23.53 -23.38 -27.68
C GLU A 493 -24.30 -22.13 -27.18
N THR A 494 -25.11 -22.31 -26.13
CA THR A 494 -25.90 -21.21 -25.57
C THR A 494 -25.10 -20.36 -24.57
N GLU A 495 -24.12 -20.97 -23.89
CA GLU A 495 -23.37 -20.33 -22.81
C GLU A 495 -21.87 -20.30 -23.10
N PRO A 496 -21.17 -19.28 -22.62
CA PRO A 496 -19.72 -19.22 -22.75
C PRO A 496 -19.04 -20.22 -21.82
N LYS A 497 -17.96 -20.81 -22.31
CA LYS A 497 -17.16 -21.79 -21.58
C LYS A 497 -16.11 -21.13 -20.68
N THR A 498 -15.65 -19.94 -21.05
CA THR A 498 -14.67 -19.16 -20.32
C THR A 498 -14.78 -17.69 -20.68
N TYR A 499 -14.43 -16.81 -19.75
CA TYR A 499 -14.32 -15.37 -19.97
C TYR A 499 -12.86 -14.96 -20.05
N VAL A 500 -12.49 -14.28 -21.13
CA VAL A 500 -11.12 -13.89 -21.43
C VAL A 500 -10.97 -12.39 -21.63
N PRO A 501 -9.86 -11.77 -21.19
CA PRO A 501 -9.59 -10.39 -21.46
C PRO A 501 -9.45 -10.13 -22.95
N ILE A 502 -9.85 -8.96 -23.38
CA ILE A 502 -9.72 -8.53 -24.79
C ILE A 502 -8.72 -7.37 -24.90
N LEU A 503 -7.94 -7.41 -25.98
CA LEU A 503 -7.20 -6.26 -26.47
C LEU A 503 -7.89 -5.80 -27.76
N ASN A 504 -8.51 -4.63 -27.73
CA ASN A 504 -9.21 -4.07 -28.86
C ASN A 504 -8.41 -2.93 -29.47
N CYS A 505 -8.06 -3.07 -30.75
CA CYS A 505 -7.23 -2.10 -31.46
C CYS A 505 -7.53 -2.12 -32.96
N ASP A 506 -7.12 -1.08 -33.68
CA ASP A 506 -7.20 -1.05 -35.12
C ASP A 506 -6.05 -1.85 -35.79
N THR A 507 -6.10 -1.96 -37.12
CA THR A 507 -5.08 -2.68 -37.90
C THR A 507 -3.69 -2.04 -37.81
N VAL A 508 -3.62 -0.73 -37.57
CA VAL A 508 -2.38 0.01 -37.42
C VAL A 508 -1.75 -0.29 -36.05
N ALA A 509 -2.53 -0.22 -34.97
CA ALA A 509 -2.09 -0.59 -33.64
C ALA A 509 -1.69 -2.07 -33.55
N PHE A 510 -2.43 -2.98 -34.21
CA PHE A 510 -2.06 -4.40 -34.29
C PHE A 510 -0.64 -4.57 -34.87
N ARG A 511 -0.32 -3.82 -35.95
CA ARG A 511 1.02 -3.81 -36.54
C ARG A 511 2.06 -3.17 -35.63
N MET A 512 1.73 -2.05 -34.95
CA MET A 512 2.62 -1.36 -34.02
C MET A 512 3.03 -2.26 -32.85
N PHE A 513 2.08 -3.02 -32.30
CA PHE A 513 2.36 -4.01 -31.25
C PHE A 513 3.23 -5.19 -31.71
N GLY A 514 3.30 -5.45 -33.03
CA GLY A 514 4.16 -6.47 -33.60
C GLY A 514 3.74 -7.89 -33.27
N PHE A 515 2.44 -8.18 -33.22
CA PHE A 515 1.95 -9.55 -32.96
C PHE A 515 2.52 -10.55 -33.94
N GLU A 516 3.08 -11.66 -33.43
CA GLU A 516 3.56 -12.77 -34.22
C GLU A 516 2.39 -13.68 -34.62
N VAL A 517 1.98 -13.62 -35.89
CA VAL A 517 0.90 -14.47 -36.42
C VAL A 517 1.44 -15.89 -36.67
N LYS A 518 0.85 -16.89 -36.00
CA LYS A 518 1.19 -18.30 -36.15
C LYS A 518 0.37 -18.96 -37.25
N GLU A 519 -0.94 -18.72 -37.28
CA GLU A 519 -1.85 -19.31 -38.25
C GLU A 519 -2.96 -18.30 -38.60
N ARG A 520 -3.42 -18.33 -39.89
CA ARG A 520 -4.49 -17.50 -40.37
C ARG A 520 -5.56 -18.34 -41.03
N PHE A 521 -6.83 -18.16 -40.65
CA PHE A 521 -7.93 -19.02 -41.11
C PHE A 521 -8.78 -18.45 -42.23
N GLY A 522 -8.65 -17.19 -42.56
CA GLY A 522 -9.45 -16.53 -43.60
C GLY A 522 -9.17 -15.04 -43.70
N ASP A 523 -10.08 -14.31 -44.39
CA ASP A 523 -10.02 -12.86 -44.43
C ASP A 523 -10.38 -12.29 -43.05
N THR A 524 -9.58 -11.33 -42.61
CA THR A 524 -9.86 -10.56 -41.41
C THR A 524 -10.84 -9.47 -41.74
N ASP A 525 -12.11 -9.65 -41.42
CA ASP A 525 -13.11 -8.60 -41.47
C ASP A 525 -13.21 -7.85 -40.12
N ALA A 526 -13.97 -6.80 -40.05
CA ALA A 526 -14.15 -5.98 -38.85
C ALA A 526 -14.76 -6.77 -37.66
N HIS A 527 -15.27 -7.97 -37.91
CA HIS A 527 -15.96 -8.80 -36.94
C HIS A 527 -15.19 -10.06 -36.53
N SER A 528 -13.91 -10.15 -36.89
CA SER A 528 -13.07 -11.29 -36.55
C SER A 528 -12.07 -10.95 -35.47
N PHE A 529 -11.63 -11.96 -34.69
CA PHE A 529 -10.65 -11.80 -33.65
C PHE A 529 -9.56 -12.88 -33.69
N TRP A 530 -8.41 -12.52 -33.13
CA TRP A 530 -7.27 -13.41 -32.94
C TRP A 530 -7.30 -14.00 -31.53
N ILE A 531 -6.81 -15.22 -31.37
CA ILE A 531 -6.61 -15.88 -30.08
C ILE A 531 -5.15 -16.30 -29.90
N THR A 532 -4.68 -16.40 -28.66
CA THR A 532 -3.32 -16.85 -28.34
C THR A 532 -3.21 -18.37 -28.36
N GLU A 533 -1.97 -18.90 -28.46
CA GLU A 533 -1.69 -20.34 -28.39
C GLU A 533 -2.21 -20.96 -27.09
N THR A 534 -2.02 -20.26 -25.95
CA THR A 534 -2.55 -20.66 -24.63
C THR A 534 -4.08 -20.67 -24.61
N THR A 535 -4.75 -19.71 -25.25
CA THR A 535 -6.21 -19.71 -25.38
C THR A 535 -6.69 -20.95 -26.13
N VAL A 536 -6.03 -21.32 -27.23
CA VAL A 536 -6.35 -22.55 -27.98
C VAL A 536 -6.21 -23.77 -27.09
N ALA A 537 -5.11 -23.89 -26.35
CA ALA A 537 -4.86 -25.04 -25.47
C ALA A 537 -5.93 -25.17 -24.37
N GLY A 538 -6.31 -24.07 -23.74
CA GLY A 538 -7.36 -24.06 -22.71
C GLY A 538 -8.75 -24.41 -23.25
N MET A 539 -9.10 -23.89 -24.44
CA MET A 539 -10.39 -24.15 -25.07
C MET A 539 -10.53 -25.60 -25.54
N THR A 540 -9.44 -26.20 -26.03
CA THR A 540 -9.46 -27.56 -26.64
C THR A 540 -9.01 -28.66 -25.70
N GLY A 541 -8.28 -28.31 -24.63
CA GLY A 541 -7.61 -29.26 -23.72
C GLY A 541 -6.36 -29.94 -24.34
N LEU A 542 -5.87 -29.45 -25.49
CA LEU A 542 -4.73 -29.99 -26.21
C LEU A 542 -3.71 -28.87 -26.49
N PRO A 543 -2.40 -29.13 -26.45
CA PRO A 543 -1.39 -28.19 -26.87
C PRO A 543 -1.64 -27.66 -28.28
N TYR A 544 -1.27 -26.41 -28.57
CA TYR A 544 -1.56 -25.75 -29.85
C TYR A 544 -1.16 -26.59 -31.08
N GLY A 545 -0.02 -27.28 -31.07
CA GLY A 545 0.45 -28.09 -32.21
C GLY A 545 -0.37 -29.37 -32.49
N ASP A 546 -1.20 -29.81 -31.56
CA ASP A 546 -1.98 -31.04 -31.62
C ASP A 546 -3.46 -30.82 -31.98
N ASN A 547 -3.83 -29.58 -32.27
CA ASN A 547 -5.22 -29.16 -32.49
C ASN A 547 -5.66 -29.31 -33.94
N ASN A 548 -6.96 -29.62 -34.11
CA ASN A 548 -7.63 -29.51 -35.39
C ASN A 548 -8.14 -28.09 -35.57
N PHE A 549 -7.58 -27.35 -36.52
CA PHE A 549 -7.94 -25.96 -36.84
C PHE A 549 -9.43 -25.78 -37.20
N ASP A 550 -10.09 -26.78 -37.76
CA ASP A 550 -11.52 -26.72 -38.04
C ASP A 550 -12.34 -26.64 -36.77
N THR A 551 -11.85 -27.17 -35.65
CA THR A 551 -12.50 -27.04 -34.34
C THR A 551 -12.33 -25.63 -33.78
N ILE A 552 -11.18 -25.00 -34.00
CA ILE A 552 -10.89 -23.64 -33.54
C ILE A 552 -11.75 -22.62 -34.29
N LYS A 553 -11.94 -22.77 -35.57
CA LYS A 553 -12.85 -21.92 -36.40
C LYS A 553 -14.29 -21.92 -35.91
N MET A 554 -14.71 -22.93 -35.16
CA MET A 554 -16.06 -23.04 -34.59
C MET A 554 -16.26 -22.24 -33.28
N TRP A 555 -15.26 -21.53 -32.82
CA TRP A 555 -15.39 -20.69 -31.63
C TRP A 555 -15.86 -19.28 -31.99
N GLU A 556 -16.77 -18.77 -31.19
CA GLU A 556 -17.31 -17.41 -31.37
C GLU A 556 -17.35 -16.66 -30.02
N ASN A 557 -17.34 -15.33 -30.09
CA ASN A 557 -17.58 -14.48 -28.96
C ASN A 557 -19.08 -14.51 -28.61
N HIS A 558 -19.39 -14.84 -27.37
CA HIS A 558 -20.79 -14.94 -26.88
C HIS A 558 -21.55 -13.60 -27.01
N THR A 559 -20.87 -12.48 -26.74
CA THR A 559 -21.51 -11.16 -26.67
C THR A 559 -21.81 -10.57 -28.05
N ILE A 560 -20.89 -10.77 -29.03
CA ILE A 560 -20.93 -10.09 -30.34
C ILE A 560 -21.18 -11.08 -31.49
N GLY A 561 -20.96 -12.38 -31.25
CA GLY A 561 -21.14 -13.41 -32.29
C GLY A 561 -20.01 -13.48 -33.33
N ASN A 562 -18.84 -12.89 -33.02
CA ASN A 562 -17.70 -12.84 -33.92
C ASN A 562 -16.87 -14.13 -33.88
N THR A 563 -16.23 -14.48 -34.98
CA THR A 563 -15.48 -15.73 -35.14
C THR A 563 -13.97 -15.55 -35.13
N VAL A 564 -13.22 -16.62 -34.86
CA VAL A 564 -11.77 -16.64 -34.84
C VAL A 564 -11.22 -16.55 -36.27
N CYS A 565 -10.34 -15.54 -36.54
CA CYS A 565 -9.66 -15.38 -37.81
C CYS A 565 -8.25 -15.99 -37.84
N GLY A 566 -7.67 -16.32 -36.69
CA GLY A 566 -6.35 -16.94 -36.63
C GLY A 566 -5.79 -17.02 -35.23
N VAL A 567 -4.57 -17.52 -35.14
CA VAL A 567 -3.82 -17.71 -33.90
C VAL A 567 -2.54 -16.86 -33.93
N ILE A 568 -2.26 -16.19 -32.81
CA ILE A 568 -1.06 -15.39 -32.58
C ILE A 568 -0.24 -16.04 -31.44
N ALA A 569 1.06 -15.72 -31.41
CA ALA A 569 1.92 -16.13 -30.30
C ALA A 569 1.41 -15.56 -28.96
N ASP A 570 1.72 -16.25 -27.90
CA ASP A 570 1.40 -15.78 -26.55
C ASP A 570 2.10 -14.47 -26.24
N PHE A 571 1.38 -13.59 -25.60
CA PHE A 571 1.89 -12.33 -25.03
C PHE A 571 1.30 -12.09 -23.65
N LYS A 572 1.87 -11.16 -22.90
CA LYS A 572 1.42 -10.87 -21.53
C LYS A 572 0.45 -9.69 -21.50
N MET A 573 -0.84 -9.99 -21.36
CA MET A 573 -1.90 -8.99 -21.21
C MET A 573 -2.06 -8.55 -19.76
N GLN A 574 -1.90 -9.47 -18.79
CA GLN A 574 -2.05 -9.18 -17.37
C GLN A 574 -0.72 -8.76 -16.74
N ASP A 575 -0.80 -7.95 -15.69
CA ASP A 575 0.35 -7.62 -14.87
C ASP A 575 0.94 -8.89 -14.17
N ALA A 576 2.18 -8.78 -13.70
CA ALA A 576 2.86 -9.90 -13.04
C ALA A 576 2.30 -10.26 -11.65
N LEU A 577 1.37 -9.48 -11.12
CA LEU A 577 0.73 -9.71 -9.82
C LEU A 577 -0.49 -10.63 -9.94
N HIS A 578 -1.22 -10.51 -11.05
CA HIS A 578 -2.49 -11.20 -11.28
C HIS A 578 -2.40 -12.29 -12.34
N VAL A 579 -1.20 -12.83 -12.57
CA VAL A 579 -1.03 -13.96 -13.51
C VAL A 579 -1.86 -15.14 -12.98
N THR A 580 -2.98 -15.38 -13.63
CA THR A 580 -3.66 -16.68 -13.56
C THR A 580 -2.90 -17.65 -14.46
N ASP A 581 -2.91 -18.95 -14.16
CA ASP A 581 -2.26 -19.98 -15.00
C ASP A 581 -2.78 -20.00 -16.45
N GLU A 582 -3.79 -19.17 -16.73
CA GLU A 582 -4.50 -19.08 -17.99
C GLU A 582 -4.36 -17.64 -18.55
N ASP A 583 -3.27 -17.35 -19.24
CA ASP A 583 -3.08 -16.10 -20.03
C ASP A 583 -3.94 -16.14 -21.33
N TYR A 584 -5.24 -16.39 -21.21
CA TYR A 584 -6.17 -16.37 -22.34
C TYR A 584 -6.41 -14.94 -22.78
N VAL A 585 -6.26 -14.64 -24.06
CA VAL A 585 -6.48 -13.30 -24.59
C VAL A 585 -7.14 -13.37 -25.96
N LEU A 586 -8.11 -12.48 -26.20
CA LEU A 586 -8.64 -12.14 -27.51
C LEU A 586 -8.04 -10.83 -28.00
N VAL A 587 -7.70 -10.77 -29.26
CA VAL A 587 -7.24 -9.53 -29.90
C VAL A 587 -8.11 -9.21 -31.10
N TYR A 588 -8.82 -8.09 -31.04
CA TYR A 588 -9.46 -7.48 -32.19
C TYR A 588 -8.45 -6.56 -32.87
N GLY A 589 -8.02 -6.92 -34.08
CA GLY A 589 -7.00 -6.20 -34.84
C GLY A 589 -7.52 -5.49 -36.07
N ASN A 590 -8.83 -5.34 -36.23
CA ASN A 590 -9.46 -4.79 -37.44
C ASN A 590 -10.51 -3.73 -37.15
N GLY A 591 -10.40 -3.03 -36.00
CA GLY A 591 -11.36 -2.01 -35.62
C GLY A 591 -12.63 -2.56 -35.00
N GLY A 592 -12.61 -3.76 -34.43
CA GLY A 592 -13.71 -4.47 -33.77
C GLY A 592 -14.76 -3.63 -33.06
N TRP A 593 -15.05 -3.88 -31.84
CA TRP A 593 -16.06 -3.15 -31.07
C TRP A 593 -15.45 -1.87 -30.46
N ASN A 594 -15.78 -0.69 -31.07
CA ASN A 594 -15.41 0.64 -30.60
C ASN A 594 -13.88 0.84 -30.30
N PRO A 595 -13.02 0.77 -31.33
CA PRO A 595 -11.57 0.98 -31.16
C PRO A 595 -11.20 2.43 -30.85
N ASP A 596 -12.16 3.35 -31.03
CA ASP A 596 -11.93 4.80 -31.10
C ASP A 596 -11.84 5.50 -29.74
N SER A 597 -11.67 4.76 -28.64
CA SER A 597 -11.70 5.34 -27.31
C SER A 597 -10.38 5.96 -26.84
N HIS A 598 -9.23 5.52 -27.42
CA HIS A 598 -7.91 6.07 -27.06
C HIS A 598 -6.96 6.05 -28.24
N LEU A 599 -5.97 6.91 -28.21
CA LEU A 599 -4.95 7.02 -29.24
C LEU A 599 -3.67 6.31 -28.84
N LEU A 600 -3.15 5.48 -29.76
CA LEU A 600 -1.82 4.90 -29.69
C LEU A 600 -0.91 5.62 -30.68
N ILE A 601 0.15 6.25 -30.21
CA ILE A 601 0.99 7.14 -30.98
C ILE A 601 2.41 6.59 -31.05
N GLU A 602 2.91 6.24 -32.24
CA GLU A 602 4.32 5.90 -32.40
C GLU A 602 5.15 7.19 -32.47
N VAL A 603 6.11 7.31 -31.57
CA VAL A 603 6.91 8.51 -31.39
C VAL A 603 8.35 8.29 -31.86
N ALA A 604 8.95 9.35 -32.44
CA ALA A 604 10.37 9.39 -32.79
C ALA A 604 11.13 10.44 -31.96
N GLY A 605 12.35 10.12 -31.58
CA GLY A 605 13.24 11.08 -30.89
C GLY A 605 13.13 11.02 -29.36
N ASP A 606 13.30 12.17 -28.71
CA ASP A 606 13.30 12.25 -27.26
C ASP A 606 11.88 12.18 -26.70
N HIS A 607 11.64 11.23 -25.79
CA HIS A 607 10.33 10.99 -25.20
C HIS A 607 9.75 12.18 -24.44
N ARG A 608 10.61 12.97 -23.75
CA ARG A 608 10.17 14.14 -22.99
C ARG A 608 9.73 15.29 -23.88
N GLU A 609 10.44 15.49 -25.00
CA GLU A 609 10.08 16.51 -25.97
C GLU A 609 8.79 16.12 -26.68
N ALA A 610 8.64 14.85 -27.05
CA ALA A 610 7.44 14.33 -27.67
C ALA A 610 6.22 14.44 -26.74
N LYS A 611 6.34 14.01 -25.48
CA LYS A 611 5.25 14.17 -24.51
C LYS A 611 4.81 15.63 -24.39
N ARG A 612 5.75 16.55 -24.21
CA ARG A 612 5.42 17.99 -24.13
C ARG A 612 4.70 18.53 -25.37
N ALA A 613 5.09 18.06 -26.56
CA ALA A 613 4.45 18.49 -27.80
C ALA A 613 3.01 17.94 -27.89
N ILE A 614 2.81 16.67 -27.55
CA ILE A 614 1.48 16.03 -27.53
C ILE A 614 0.58 16.70 -26.48
N ASP A 615 1.08 16.89 -25.25
CA ASP A 615 0.36 17.55 -24.15
C ASP A 615 -0.06 18.99 -24.52
N ALA A 616 0.79 19.72 -25.25
CA ALA A 616 0.48 21.08 -25.69
C ALA A 616 -0.67 21.10 -26.68
N VAL A 617 -0.70 20.16 -27.64
CA VAL A 617 -1.81 20.04 -28.62
C VAL A 617 -3.08 19.61 -27.89
N TYR A 618 -3.01 18.59 -27.03
CA TYR A 618 -4.15 18.13 -26.25
C TYR A 618 -4.74 19.27 -25.41
N LYS A 619 -3.91 19.97 -24.64
CA LYS A 619 -4.34 21.09 -23.82
C LYS A 619 -5.05 22.16 -24.62
N LYS A 620 -4.52 22.53 -25.79
CA LYS A 620 -5.11 23.54 -26.68
C LYS A 620 -6.53 23.17 -27.13
N HIS A 621 -6.73 21.92 -27.57
CA HIS A 621 -8.04 21.46 -28.02
C HIS A 621 -8.99 21.21 -26.84
N CYS A 622 -8.51 20.71 -25.71
CA CYS A 622 -9.26 20.52 -24.48
C CYS A 622 -9.81 21.88 -23.95
N GLU A 623 -8.96 22.90 -23.83
CA GLU A 623 -9.38 24.24 -23.41
C GLU A 623 -10.36 24.89 -24.42
N LYS A 624 -10.26 24.57 -25.70
CA LYS A 624 -11.20 25.05 -26.73
C LYS A 624 -12.60 24.46 -26.57
N VAL A 625 -12.69 23.15 -26.23
CA VAL A 625 -13.98 22.44 -26.12
C VAL A 625 -14.61 22.69 -24.77
N PHE A 626 -13.82 22.46 -23.69
CA PHE A 626 -14.33 22.42 -22.32
C PHE A 626 -14.10 23.71 -21.52
N GLY A 627 -13.35 24.69 -22.13
CA GLY A 627 -12.98 25.93 -21.46
C GLY A 627 -11.99 25.77 -20.30
N ILE A 628 -11.51 24.56 -20.05
CA ILE A 628 -10.58 24.17 -18.97
C ILE A 628 -9.76 22.99 -19.44
N TYR A 629 -8.55 22.83 -18.89
CA TYR A 629 -7.76 21.60 -19.10
C TYR A 629 -8.34 20.46 -18.28
N MET A 630 -8.70 19.38 -18.95
CA MET A 630 -9.06 18.10 -18.33
C MET A 630 -7.85 17.17 -18.42
N GLU A 631 -7.50 16.53 -17.30
CA GLU A 631 -6.40 15.58 -17.27
C GLU A 631 -6.81 14.30 -18.01
N PRO A 632 -6.06 13.83 -19.01
CA PRO A 632 -6.44 12.65 -19.77
C PRO A 632 -6.32 11.38 -18.89
N GLU A 633 -7.15 10.39 -19.16
CA GLU A 633 -7.14 9.11 -18.42
C GLU A 633 -5.76 8.43 -18.51
N PHE A 634 -5.15 8.46 -19.68
CA PHE A 634 -3.79 7.99 -19.92
C PHE A 634 -3.00 9.04 -20.67
N ASP A 635 -1.79 9.33 -20.25
CA ASP A 635 -0.93 10.38 -20.82
C ASP A 635 0.56 10.02 -20.78
N ASP A 636 0.90 8.77 -21.05
CA ASP A 636 2.29 8.31 -20.90
C ASP A 636 2.66 7.24 -21.93
N PHE A 637 3.94 6.95 -22.01
CA PHE A 637 4.45 5.83 -22.80
C PHE A 637 3.94 4.50 -22.24
N VAL A 638 3.69 3.54 -23.12
CA VAL A 638 3.08 2.24 -22.76
C VAL A 638 3.92 1.49 -21.71
N ASP A 639 5.24 1.53 -21.83
CA ASP A 639 6.16 0.97 -20.84
C ASP A 639 6.01 1.63 -19.45
N ASN A 640 5.84 2.95 -19.39
CA ASN A 640 5.57 3.66 -18.15
C ASN A 640 4.17 3.35 -17.59
N VAL A 641 3.15 3.25 -18.44
CA VAL A 641 1.80 2.87 -18.01
C VAL A 641 1.81 1.47 -17.38
N ILE A 642 2.51 0.53 -18.00
CA ILE A 642 2.71 -0.81 -17.42
C ILE A 642 3.47 -0.74 -16.10
N ALA A 643 4.54 0.06 -16.02
CA ALA A 643 5.33 0.22 -14.81
C ALA A 643 4.54 0.87 -13.65
N LYS A 644 3.62 1.79 -13.93
CA LYS A 644 2.74 2.44 -12.93
C LYS A 644 1.87 1.43 -12.16
N GLN A 645 1.55 0.29 -12.73
CA GLN A 645 0.77 -0.76 -12.04
C GLN A 645 1.51 -1.31 -10.82
N TYR A 646 2.85 -1.31 -10.86
CA TYR A 646 3.70 -1.74 -9.75
C TYR A 646 3.98 -0.64 -8.74
N ASP A 647 3.51 0.59 -8.95
CA ASP A 647 3.82 1.74 -8.11
C ASP A 647 3.39 1.55 -6.65
N LYS A 648 2.25 0.90 -6.41
CA LYS A 648 1.81 0.57 -5.04
C LYS A 648 2.84 -0.32 -4.34
N HIS A 649 3.33 -1.36 -5.01
CA HIS A 649 4.34 -2.29 -4.46
C HIS A 649 5.69 -1.61 -4.30
N ARG A 650 6.09 -0.78 -5.28
CA ARG A 650 7.33 0.01 -5.23
C ARG A 650 7.32 1.00 -4.06
N ARG A 651 6.19 1.65 -3.79
CA ARG A 651 6.05 2.56 -2.64
C ARG A 651 6.09 1.81 -1.30
N GLN A 652 5.41 0.67 -1.19
CA GLN A 652 5.48 -0.19 -0.01
C GLN A 652 6.92 -0.65 0.25
N MET A 653 7.63 -1.06 -0.80
CA MET A 653 9.04 -1.45 -0.72
C MET A 653 9.93 -0.30 -0.22
N ARG A 654 9.80 0.92 -0.77
CA ARG A 654 10.55 2.10 -0.30
C ARG A 654 10.32 2.40 1.18
N LEU A 655 9.11 2.18 1.68
CA LEU A 655 8.82 2.34 3.10
C LEU A 655 9.56 1.29 3.93
N ILE A 656 9.57 0.03 3.50
CA ILE A 656 10.30 -1.06 4.17
C ILE A 656 11.82 -0.81 4.12
N GLU A 657 12.36 -0.30 3.02
CA GLU A 657 13.76 0.13 2.89
C GLU A 657 14.14 1.21 3.89
N LEU A 658 13.32 2.25 4.02
CA LEU A 658 13.53 3.32 4.98
C LEU A 658 13.57 2.77 6.41
N ILE A 659 12.69 1.87 6.74
CA ILE A 659 12.62 1.22 8.04
C ILE A 659 13.81 0.29 8.28
N MET A 660 14.23 -0.45 7.25
CA MET A 660 15.45 -1.26 7.27
C MET A 660 16.67 -0.38 7.55
N ALA A 661 16.80 0.74 6.85
CA ALA A 661 17.90 1.70 7.08
C ALA A 661 17.93 2.20 8.52
N VAL A 662 16.78 2.55 9.08
CA VAL A 662 16.64 2.95 10.50
C VAL A 662 17.05 1.80 11.43
N SER A 663 16.61 0.56 11.17
CA SER A 663 16.96 -0.62 11.97
C SER A 663 18.47 -0.89 11.95
N VAL A 664 19.10 -0.80 10.79
CA VAL A 664 20.55 -0.93 10.63
C VAL A 664 21.28 0.15 11.41
N ILE A 665 20.84 1.41 11.32
CA ILE A 665 21.42 2.52 12.08
C ILE A 665 21.31 2.28 13.59
N LEU A 666 20.14 1.83 14.10
CA LEU A 666 19.96 1.50 15.50
C LEU A 666 20.89 0.35 15.96
N SER A 667 21.06 -0.68 15.12
CA SER A 667 22.00 -1.76 15.39
C SER A 667 23.45 -1.28 15.45
N LEU A 668 23.85 -0.41 14.51
CA LEU A 668 25.16 0.22 14.49
C LEU A 668 25.42 1.08 15.74
N LEU A 669 24.46 1.92 16.12
CA LEU A 669 24.55 2.73 17.35
C LEU A 669 24.74 1.87 18.59
N GLY A 670 24.02 0.74 18.66
CA GLY A 670 24.17 -0.25 19.73
C GLY A 670 25.57 -0.87 19.76
N LEU A 671 26.08 -1.31 18.61
CA LEU A 671 27.42 -1.87 18.47
C LEU A 671 28.50 -0.85 18.86
N VAL A 672 28.42 0.40 18.36
CA VAL A 672 29.37 1.47 18.69
C VAL A 672 29.36 1.76 20.20
N ALA A 673 28.19 1.91 20.80
CA ALA A 673 28.06 2.20 22.21
C ALA A 673 28.65 1.08 23.09
N MET A 674 28.34 -0.18 22.76
CA MET A 674 28.88 -1.32 23.51
C MET A 674 30.37 -1.54 23.27
N SER A 675 30.86 -1.35 22.04
CA SER A 675 32.28 -1.44 21.74
C SER A 675 33.08 -0.39 22.51
N THR A 676 32.58 0.84 22.60
CA THR A 676 33.15 1.92 23.41
C THR A 676 33.20 1.53 24.89
N HIS A 677 32.13 0.93 25.39
CA HIS A 677 32.08 0.50 26.78
C HIS A 677 33.08 -0.63 27.08
N PHE A 678 33.09 -1.71 26.28
CA PHE A 678 34.04 -2.81 26.45
C PHE A 678 35.50 -2.36 26.29
N ALA A 679 35.75 -1.44 25.36
CA ALA A 679 37.05 -0.85 25.13
C ALA A 679 37.52 -0.08 26.36
N SER A 680 36.66 0.76 26.95
CA SER A 680 36.94 1.51 28.19
C SER A 680 37.21 0.60 29.38
N GLU A 681 36.47 -0.50 29.55
CA GLU A 681 36.73 -1.49 30.63
C GLU A 681 38.07 -2.22 30.49
N ARG A 682 38.53 -2.44 29.25
CA ARG A 682 39.76 -3.15 28.93
C ARG A 682 40.98 -2.24 28.81
N GLU A 683 40.83 -0.91 28.88
CA GLU A 683 41.91 0.07 28.70
C GLU A 683 43.11 -0.24 29.57
N LYS A 684 42.93 -0.46 30.89
CA LYS A 684 43.98 -0.86 31.83
C LYS A 684 44.63 -2.22 31.49
N THR A 685 43.83 -3.21 31.12
CA THR A 685 44.35 -4.55 30.78
C THR A 685 45.18 -4.51 29.48
N ILE A 686 44.73 -3.74 28.50
CA ILE A 686 45.46 -3.52 27.22
C ILE A 686 46.77 -2.76 27.51
N ALA A 687 46.73 -1.72 28.34
CA ALA A 687 47.93 -0.96 28.73
C ALA A 687 48.99 -1.86 29.43
N ILE A 688 48.56 -2.70 30.40
CA ILE A 688 49.43 -3.64 31.05
C ILE A 688 50.09 -4.58 30.04
N ARG A 689 49.32 -5.18 29.15
CA ARG A 689 49.86 -6.09 28.11
C ARG A 689 50.84 -5.43 27.19
N LYS A 690 50.58 -4.17 26.78
CA LYS A 690 51.51 -3.41 25.97
C LYS A 690 52.85 -3.20 26.67
N VAL A 691 52.85 -2.91 27.97
CA VAL A 691 54.04 -2.83 28.80
C VAL A 691 54.82 -4.15 28.80
N PHE A 692 54.10 -5.31 28.78
CA PHE A 692 54.70 -6.63 28.66
C PHE A 692 55.00 -7.09 27.22
N GLY A 693 55.05 -6.19 26.25
CA GLY A 693 55.45 -6.49 24.87
C GLY A 693 54.32 -6.87 23.89
N GLY A 694 53.06 -6.70 24.30
CA GLY A 694 51.89 -6.93 23.41
C GLY A 694 51.85 -5.92 22.24
N THR A 695 51.75 -6.40 20.98
CA THR A 695 51.65 -5.56 19.81
C THR A 695 50.22 -5.03 19.61
N MET A 696 50.11 -3.86 18.97
CA MET A 696 48.80 -3.28 18.63
C MET A 696 47.97 -4.23 17.77
N GLN A 697 48.58 -4.93 16.82
CA GLN A 697 47.89 -5.89 15.94
C GLN A 697 47.30 -7.08 16.72
N SER A 698 48.02 -7.61 17.74
CA SER A 698 47.54 -8.71 18.58
C SER A 698 46.31 -8.32 19.37
N GLU A 699 46.27 -7.10 19.91
CA GLU A 699 45.10 -6.61 20.67
C GLU A 699 43.90 -6.30 19.76
N ILE A 700 44.10 -5.76 18.56
CA ILE A 700 43.07 -5.57 17.55
C ILE A 700 42.45 -6.94 17.17
N ARG A 701 43.28 -7.91 16.79
CA ARG A 701 42.83 -9.25 16.36
C ARG A 701 42.06 -9.97 17.48
N ARG A 702 42.47 -9.82 18.72
CA ARG A 702 41.82 -10.44 19.85
C ARG A 702 40.46 -9.85 20.14
N ASN A 703 40.32 -8.55 20.15
CA ASN A 703 39.06 -7.86 20.37
C ASN A 703 38.10 -8.11 19.18
N LEU A 704 38.59 -8.06 17.95
CA LEU A 704 37.80 -8.30 16.74
C LEU A 704 37.21 -9.73 16.73
N LYS A 705 37.97 -10.72 17.20
CA LYS A 705 37.50 -12.12 17.29
C LYS A 705 36.19 -12.28 18.05
N GLU A 706 35.97 -11.53 19.12
CA GLU A 706 34.72 -11.62 19.91
C GLU A 706 33.53 -11.09 19.10
N TYR A 707 33.71 -9.99 18.33
CA TYR A 707 32.64 -9.44 17.49
C TYR A 707 32.36 -10.35 16.29
N ILE A 708 33.40 -10.92 15.67
CA ILE A 708 33.25 -11.89 14.57
C ILE A 708 32.41 -13.08 15.04
N ILE A 709 32.67 -13.62 16.25
CA ILE A 709 31.89 -14.73 16.79
C ILE A 709 30.40 -14.33 16.99
N MET A 710 30.15 -13.10 17.50
CA MET A 710 28.77 -12.62 17.68
C MET A 710 28.04 -12.46 16.32
N ILE A 711 28.72 -11.93 15.29
CA ILE A 711 28.15 -11.76 13.95
C ILE A 711 27.90 -13.12 13.32
N LEU A 712 28.84 -14.07 13.44
CA LEU A 712 28.64 -15.45 12.97
C LEU A 712 27.44 -16.13 13.65
N SER A 713 27.34 -15.97 14.98
CA SER A 713 26.20 -16.50 15.73
C SER A 713 24.88 -15.87 15.27
N ALA A 714 24.88 -14.56 14.99
CA ALA A 714 23.72 -13.86 14.47
C ALA A 714 23.33 -14.37 13.08
N ASN A 715 24.30 -14.57 12.18
CA ASN A 715 24.04 -15.09 10.83
C ASN A 715 23.49 -16.53 10.86
N VAL A 716 24.00 -17.40 11.74
CA VAL A 716 23.49 -18.78 11.89
C VAL A 716 22.01 -18.80 12.26
N ILE A 717 21.56 -17.85 13.07
CA ILE A 717 20.14 -17.73 13.46
C ILE A 717 19.34 -16.98 12.38
N ALA A 718 19.91 -15.90 11.84
CA ALA A 718 19.20 -15.00 10.92
C ALA A 718 18.92 -15.64 9.57
N ILE A 719 19.86 -16.41 9.00
CA ILE A 719 19.69 -16.98 7.65
C ILE A 719 18.47 -17.90 7.52
N PRO A 720 18.25 -18.88 8.43
CA PRO A 720 17.04 -19.71 8.36
C PRO A 720 15.75 -18.90 8.45
N VAL A 721 15.73 -17.89 9.35
CA VAL A 721 14.57 -17.00 9.50
C VAL A 721 14.36 -16.16 8.25
N ALA A 722 15.44 -15.61 7.68
CA ALA A 722 15.39 -14.83 6.45
C ALA A 722 14.90 -15.66 5.26
N VAL A 723 15.41 -16.89 5.09
CA VAL A 723 14.95 -17.82 4.03
C VAL A 723 13.46 -18.09 4.18
N TRP A 724 12.98 -18.34 5.38
CA TRP A 724 11.56 -18.59 5.62
C TRP A 724 10.69 -17.36 5.28
N LEU A 725 11.09 -16.17 5.75
CA LEU A 725 10.35 -14.92 5.45
C LEU A 725 10.39 -14.56 3.97
N CYS A 726 11.54 -14.68 3.30
CA CYS A 726 11.66 -14.39 1.88
C CYS A 726 10.81 -15.37 1.04
N LYS A 727 10.78 -16.66 1.38
CA LYS A 727 9.88 -17.63 0.74
C LYS A 727 8.42 -17.23 0.93
N ARG A 728 8.03 -16.90 2.17
CA ARG A 728 6.65 -16.50 2.50
C ARG A 728 6.22 -15.24 1.76
N TYR A 729 7.14 -14.27 1.62
CA TYR A 729 6.90 -13.07 0.82
C TYR A 729 6.71 -13.39 -0.67
N LEU A 730 7.54 -14.27 -1.23
CA LEU A 730 7.46 -14.65 -2.64
C LEU A 730 6.23 -15.50 -2.98
N GLU A 731 5.60 -16.18 -1.99
CA GLU A 731 4.37 -16.96 -2.21
C GLU A 731 3.18 -16.09 -2.66
N ASP A 732 3.19 -14.81 -2.34
CA ASP A 732 2.13 -13.86 -2.73
C ASP A 732 2.22 -13.43 -4.21
N PHE A 733 3.29 -13.83 -4.92
CA PHE A 733 3.52 -13.48 -6.33
C PHE A 733 3.39 -14.70 -7.24
N ALA A 734 2.62 -14.55 -8.30
CA ALA A 734 2.52 -15.57 -9.34
C ALA A 734 3.79 -15.63 -10.19
N TYR A 735 4.30 -14.47 -10.62
CA TYR A 735 5.59 -14.35 -11.34
C TYR A 735 6.70 -13.98 -10.35
N ARG A 736 7.37 -15.01 -9.82
CA ARG A 736 8.36 -14.86 -8.74
C ARG A 736 9.75 -15.31 -9.15
N ILE A 737 10.77 -14.68 -8.52
CA ILE A 737 12.16 -15.10 -8.64
C ILE A 737 12.40 -16.42 -7.90
N ASP A 738 13.36 -17.19 -8.39
CA ASP A 738 13.95 -18.26 -7.60
C ASP A 738 14.84 -17.69 -6.50
N LEU A 739 14.69 -18.21 -5.29
CA LEU A 739 15.44 -17.75 -4.13
C LEU A 739 16.88 -18.30 -4.19
N HIS A 740 17.76 -17.58 -4.88
CA HIS A 740 19.14 -18.00 -5.06
C HIS A 740 20.01 -17.82 -3.79
N PRO A 741 20.88 -18.78 -3.47
CA PRO A 741 21.77 -18.73 -2.29
C PRO A 741 22.69 -17.49 -2.26
N TRP A 742 23.04 -16.88 -3.38
CA TRP A 742 23.93 -15.72 -3.44
C TRP A 742 23.33 -14.50 -2.72
N ILE A 743 22.01 -14.36 -2.64
CA ILE A 743 21.33 -13.29 -1.90
C ILE A 743 21.78 -13.32 -0.43
N PHE A 744 21.82 -14.51 0.16
CA PHE A 744 22.24 -14.69 1.54
C PHE A 744 23.75 -14.49 1.71
N VAL A 745 24.56 -14.86 0.72
CA VAL A 745 26.02 -14.59 0.72
C VAL A 745 26.27 -13.09 0.74
N VAL A 746 25.58 -12.30 -0.09
CA VAL A 746 25.66 -10.82 -0.09
C VAL A 746 25.17 -10.26 1.24
N THR A 747 24.06 -10.75 1.79
CA THR A 747 23.54 -10.35 3.09
C THR A 747 24.58 -10.57 4.20
N VAL A 748 25.20 -11.75 4.24
CA VAL A 748 26.28 -12.06 5.19
C VAL A 748 27.46 -11.13 5.01
N ALA A 749 27.91 -10.91 3.78
CA ALA A 749 29.03 -10.00 3.48
C ALA A 749 28.72 -8.56 3.95
N LEU A 750 27.54 -8.04 3.65
CA LEU A 750 27.08 -6.72 4.12
C LEU A 750 27.02 -6.65 5.65
N SER A 751 26.48 -7.66 6.31
CA SER A 751 26.43 -7.71 7.79
C SER A 751 27.81 -7.64 8.42
N PHE A 752 28.81 -8.33 7.82
CA PHE A 752 30.20 -8.26 8.28
C PHE A 752 30.83 -6.88 8.01
N VAL A 753 30.66 -6.31 6.84
CA VAL A 753 31.19 -4.99 6.49
C VAL A 753 30.64 -3.92 7.44
N ILE A 754 29.33 -3.91 7.66
CA ILE A 754 28.65 -2.96 8.53
C ILE A 754 29.13 -3.11 9.98
N ALA A 755 29.13 -4.33 10.53
CA ALA A 755 29.47 -4.56 11.91
C ALA A 755 30.97 -4.39 12.21
N ILE A 756 31.86 -4.89 11.34
CA ILE A 756 33.30 -4.71 11.49
C ILE A 756 33.70 -3.24 11.31
N GLY A 757 33.13 -2.57 10.30
CA GLY A 757 33.38 -1.17 10.04
C GLY A 757 33.04 -0.26 11.23
N SER A 758 31.89 -0.53 11.89
CA SER A 758 31.44 0.22 13.06
C SER A 758 32.36 0.05 14.29
N VAL A 759 32.91 -1.16 14.47
CA VAL A 759 33.68 -1.51 15.66
C VAL A 759 35.19 -1.25 15.47
N LEU A 760 35.70 -1.37 14.24
CA LEU A 760 37.11 -1.26 13.93
C LEU A 760 37.71 0.07 14.37
N TRP A 761 37.04 1.19 14.10
CA TRP A 761 37.47 2.51 14.51
C TRP A 761 37.62 2.61 16.03
N GLN A 762 36.70 2.05 16.80
CA GLN A 762 36.74 2.04 18.26
C GLN A 762 37.90 1.21 18.80
N ILE A 763 38.11 0.00 18.27
CA ILE A 763 39.20 -0.89 18.67
C ILE A 763 40.55 -0.26 18.38
N VAL A 764 40.70 0.36 17.21
CA VAL A 764 41.95 1.08 16.83
C VAL A 764 42.19 2.29 17.73
N SER A 765 41.14 3.06 18.06
CA SER A 765 41.23 4.20 18.97
C SER A 765 41.77 3.80 20.34
N VAL A 766 41.23 2.74 20.95
CA VAL A 766 41.69 2.25 22.26
C VAL A 766 43.06 1.60 22.19
N ALA A 767 43.36 0.89 21.09
CA ALA A 767 44.69 0.32 20.88
C ALA A 767 45.77 1.38 20.70
N ARG A 768 45.44 2.64 20.36
CA ARG A 768 46.37 3.77 20.26
C ARG A 768 46.63 4.48 21.60
N VAL A 769 45.86 4.20 22.65
CA VAL A 769 46.04 4.87 23.96
C VAL A 769 47.43 4.63 24.54
N ASN A 770 48.02 5.71 25.06
CA ASN A 770 49.35 5.67 25.69
C ASN A 770 49.25 4.88 27.04
N PRO A 771 50.02 3.79 27.21
CA PRO A 771 50.00 2.97 28.43
C PRO A 771 50.19 3.75 29.72
N VAL A 772 51.08 4.77 29.72
CA VAL A 772 51.39 5.60 30.89
C VAL A 772 50.18 6.42 31.32
N MET A 773 49.40 6.96 30.37
CA MET A 773 48.21 7.73 30.68
C MET A 773 47.06 6.84 31.16
N ALA A 774 46.93 5.62 30.60
CA ALA A 774 45.91 4.65 31.00
C ALA A 774 46.12 4.10 32.40
N LEU A 775 47.38 3.98 32.84
CA LEU A 775 47.73 3.49 34.21
C LEU A 775 47.64 4.61 35.25
N LYS A 776 47.75 5.91 34.86
CA LYS A 776 47.60 7.07 35.76
C LYS A 776 46.15 7.48 36.05
N LYS A 777 45.20 7.04 35.28
CA LYS A 777 43.75 7.28 35.55
C LYS A 777 43.33 6.45 36.77
N GLU A 778 43.28 7.02 37.97
CA GLU A 778 42.59 6.48 39.14
C GLU A 778 41.08 6.69 39.11
#